data_fac1284aa614a42fafd6b0d995d9bee4
#
_entry.id   fac1284aa614a42fafd6b0d995d9bee4
#
_cell.length_a   1.000
_cell.length_b   1.000
_cell.length_c   1.000
_cell.angle_alpha   90.00
_cell.angle_beta   90.00
_cell.angle_gamma   90.00
#
_symmetry.space_group_name_H-M   'P 1'
#
loop_
_entity.id
_entity.type
_entity.pdbx_description
1 polymer ?
#
loop_
_entity_poly.entity_id
_entity_poly.type
_entity_poly.pdbx_seq_one_letter_code
_entity_poly.pdbx_strand_id
1 'polypeptide(L)'
;MGPQGEKVLVKVPFSPGDLVIWKQSAGSYRENPERVARVVKMIIKTQNPDWNDMQVLLDTLMDSTEKEMVLRAMKERAREMIRLHLAGGTTVNELVPSDDPGWDPNGVAGREAIREYQELLVEGIRTGMPKTINWSKLYTVRQDKNETPSAFLERLKETARRFTDLEIDSEAGKLQLALIFLGQTQEDIRKKLQRLEGHETRDLDKMLEVAWKVYNNREKETAKKQQVNILAIMQQAGDRGRGRGGFGRGRGFGRGRAGFRNIGFGRRGIAPSGPQQGGIAPNQCAFCCQIGHWKNECPVKAGLGGMPGAPVNSSAGYPMNPEVKKPNGKYRLVQDLRAINKIVKDIHPVVANPYTLLTSVSEKFKWFSVVDLKDAFFCIPLALESRKYFAFEWESPDTGRKRQLTWSRLPQGFKNSPTIFGNQLAKELEEWKTTEVRESPFSYVILQYVDDIFLATEEKETCLKLTIALLNMLGQAGYRVSKEKAQLLKESVIYLGCEITQGQRRLGVNRVEAICAIPLPRNHQELRSFLGMVGWCRLWILNFGLIAKPLYEALKEPRLNWDRQRKKAFEDLKQALKEAPALGLPDLNKDFQLYVNERQKLALGVLAQRLGSWKRPVGYFSKQLDAVSAGWPSCLRAVTATVILIQEARKLTLGRKIEVFVPHMVLAVLEQKGGHWLSSSRMLQYQAILREQDDVDLKMTNHINPAEFLRSEQEEGELAHDCMEVIEQVYASRIDLKDVPMENPDWELFTDGSSFVESGTRYAGYAVVTATTVVEAKALTPGTSAQRAEIIGLTRALMLSSGKKVNIWTDSKYAFGVVHIHGALWKERGLLNSQGTAIKYRTEILALLDAVHQPEKVVVMHVRGHQKEEGKIYQGNRLADITA
;
A
#
# COMPACT_ATOMS: atom_id res chain seq x y z
N MET A 1 -48.30 -3.42 -39.93
CA MET A 1 -48.87 -2.34 -40.77
C MET A 1 -50.26 -2.04 -40.20
N GLY A 2 -50.48 -0.81 -39.80
CA GLY A 2 -51.80 -0.38 -39.34
C GLY A 2 -52.81 -0.30 -40.50
N PRO A 3 -54.11 -0.05 -40.19
CA PRO A 3 -55.19 -0.03 -41.19
C PRO A 3 -54.99 0.94 -42.36
N GLN A 4 -54.08 1.91 -42.22
CA GLN A 4 -53.79 2.92 -43.26
C GLN A 4 -52.34 2.76 -43.83
N GLY A 5 -51.68 1.63 -43.67
CA GLY A 5 -50.37 1.38 -44.23
C GLY A 5 -49.19 1.97 -43.43
N GLU A 6 -49.46 2.56 -42.23
CA GLU A 6 -48.44 3.11 -41.35
C GLU A 6 -47.64 2.01 -40.65
N LYS A 7 -46.35 2.24 -40.40
CA LYS A 7 -45.53 1.33 -39.58
C LYS A 7 -45.90 1.48 -38.11
N VAL A 8 -46.62 0.50 -37.57
CA VAL A 8 -47.03 0.42 -36.17
C VAL A 8 -46.05 -0.46 -35.41
N LEU A 9 -45.56 0.01 -34.27
CA LEU A 9 -44.78 -0.80 -33.35
C LEU A 9 -45.71 -1.80 -32.64
N VAL A 10 -45.42 -3.09 -32.79
CA VAL A 10 -46.14 -4.17 -32.15
C VAL A 10 -45.30 -4.67 -30.99
N LYS A 11 -45.91 -4.73 -29.81
CA LYS A 11 -45.24 -5.23 -28.60
C LYS A 11 -44.98 -6.74 -28.73
N VAL A 12 -43.71 -7.11 -28.54
CA VAL A 12 -43.30 -8.52 -28.39
C VAL A 12 -42.74 -8.69 -26.98
N PRO A 13 -43.38 -9.49 -26.10
CA PRO A 13 -42.88 -9.72 -24.75
C PRO A 13 -41.49 -10.33 -24.77
N PHE A 14 -40.66 -10.01 -23.76
CA PHE A 14 -39.38 -10.64 -23.59
C PHE A 14 -39.48 -12.15 -23.42
N SER A 15 -38.63 -12.91 -24.09
CA SER A 15 -38.57 -14.34 -23.88
C SER A 15 -37.96 -14.68 -22.49
N PRO A 16 -38.42 -15.74 -21.81
CA PRO A 16 -37.81 -16.19 -20.57
C PRO A 16 -36.31 -16.49 -20.70
N GLY A 17 -35.87 -16.94 -21.88
CA GLY A 17 -34.46 -17.18 -22.18
C GLY A 17 -33.63 -15.93 -22.18
N ASP A 18 -34.12 -14.84 -22.79
CA ASP A 18 -33.45 -13.55 -22.83
C ASP A 18 -33.29 -12.94 -21.40
N LEU A 19 -34.32 -13.02 -20.58
CA LEU A 19 -34.30 -12.56 -19.19
C LEU A 19 -33.23 -13.27 -18.36
N VAL A 20 -33.06 -14.59 -18.53
CA VAL A 20 -32.04 -15.38 -17.86
C VAL A 20 -30.64 -14.97 -18.33
N ILE A 21 -30.44 -14.80 -19.64
CA ILE A 21 -29.17 -14.37 -20.23
C ILE A 21 -28.80 -12.98 -19.76
N TRP A 22 -29.76 -12.05 -19.73
CA TRP A 22 -29.53 -10.69 -19.27
C TRP A 22 -29.21 -10.64 -17.78
N LYS A 23 -29.89 -11.41 -16.93
CA LYS A 23 -29.57 -11.53 -15.50
C LYS A 23 -28.14 -12.08 -15.27
N GLN A 24 -27.75 -13.11 -15.99
CA GLN A 24 -26.39 -13.65 -15.91
C GLN A 24 -25.34 -12.63 -16.39
N SER A 25 -25.65 -11.88 -17.46
CA SER A 25 -24.77 -10.86 -18.01
C SER A 25 -24.66 -9.63 -17.10
N ALA A 26 -25.73 -9.23 -16.45
CA ALA A 26 -25.79 -8.10 -15.53
C ALA A 26 -25.05 -8.41 -14.22
N GLY A 27 -25.18 -9.62 -13.70
CA GLY A 27 -24.65 -10.00 -12.39
C GLY A 27 -25.42 -9.36 -11.24
N SER A 28 -24.77 -9.22 -10.08
CA SER A 28 -25.38 -8.60 -8.89
C SER A 28 -25.33 -7.06 -8.97
N TYR A 29 -26.48 -6.42 -8.75
CA TYR A 29 -26.57 -4.96 -8.72
C TYR A 29 -25.71 -4.36 -7.60
N ARG A 30 -25.71 -4.96 -6.41
CA ARG A 30 -24.88 -4.51 -5.28
C ARG A 30 -23.38 -4.56 -5.54
N GLU A 31 -22.97 -5.52 -6.37
CA GLU A 31 -21.55 -5.66 -6.69
C GLU A 31 -21.09 -4.70 -7.77
N ASN A 32 -21.93 -4.44 -8.79
CA ASN A 32 -21.54 -3.58 -9.92
C ASN A 32 -22.75 -2.91 -10.59
N PRO A 33 -23.27 -1.79 -10.01
CA PRO A 33 -24.39 -1.01 -10.58
C PRO A 33 -24.13 -0.56 -12.02
N GLU A 34 -22.90 -0.18 -12.34
CA GLU A 34 -22.52 0.30 -13.68
C GLU A 34 -22.62 -0.81 -14.75
N ARG A 35 -22.32 -2.05 -14.37
CA ARG A 35 -22.48 -3.20 -15.28
C ARG A 35 -23.95 -3.45 -15.58
N VAL A 36 -24.80 -3.38 -14.57
CA VAL A 36 -26.26 -3.52 -14.73
C VAL A 36 -26.80 -2.38 -15.59
N ALA A 37 -26.39 -1.14 -15.34
CA ALA A 37 -26.79 0.02 -16.15
C ALA A 37 -26.37 -0.15 -17.63
N ARG A 38 -25.20 -0.69 -17.91
CA ARG A 38 -24.74 -0.98 -19.29
C ARG A 38 -25.58 -2.05 -19.97
N VAL A 39 -25.96 -3.09 -19.27
CA VAL A 39 -26.82 -4.15 -19.81
C VAL A 39 -28.22 -3.59 -20.08
N VAL A 40 -28.81 -2.84 -19.14
CA VAL A 40 -30.11 -2.19 -19.34
C VAL A 40 -30.06 -1.19 -20.50
N LYS A 41 -29.03 -0.38 -20.62
CA LYS A 41 -28.84 0.55 -21.76
C LYS A 41 -28.74 -0.21 -23.11
N MET A 42 -28.10 -1.38 -23.14
CA MET A 42 -28.06 -2.23 -24.32
C MET A 42 -29.45 -2.76 -24.68
N ILE A 43 -30.22 -3.25 -23.68
CA ILE A 43 -31.59 -3.74 -23.89
C ILE A 43 -32.49 -2.59 -24.40
N ILE A 44 -32.44 -1.43 -23.82
CA ILE A 44 -33.16 -0.22 -24.28
C ILE A 44 -32.84 0.05 -25.74
N LYS A 45 -31.57 0.03 -26.13
CA LYS A 45 -31.13 0.31 -27.50
C LYS A 45 -31.56 -0.73 -28.52
N THR A 46 -31.67 -2.01 -28.11
CA THR A 46 -31.95 -3.13 -29.03
C THR A 46 -33.42 -3.48 -29.06
N GLN A 47 -34.14 -3.36 -27.96
CA GLN A 47 -35.52 -3.82 -27.80
C GLN A 47 -36.52 -2.68 -27.66
N ASN A 48 -36.07 -1.47 -27.37
CA ASN A 48 -36.94 -0.28 -27.11
C ASN A 48 -38.13 -0.60 -26.18
N PRO A 49 -37.88 -1.03 -24.92
CA PRO A 49 -38.91 -1.51 -23.99
C PRO A 49 -39.88 -0.39 -23.59
N ASP A 50 -41.15 -0.74 -23.47
CA ASP A 50 -42.16 0.17 -22.87
C ASP A 50 -42.07 0.21 -21.33
N TRP A 51 -42.93 0.96 -20.66
CA TRP A 51 -42.92 1.08 -19.21
C TRP A 51 -43.07 -0.27 -18.50
N ASN A 52 -44.03 -1.14 -18.96
CA ASN A 52 -44.24 -2.45 -18.38
C ASN A 52 -43.04 -3.38 -18.56
N ASP A 53 -42.43 -3.37 -19.75
CA ASP A 53 -41.23 -4.15 -20.02
C ASP A 53 -40.05 -3.72 -19.11
N MET A 54 -39.92 -2.42 -18.83
CA MET A 54 -38.90 -1.92 -17.89
C MET A 54 -39.17 -2.35 -16.45
N GLN A 55 -40.44 -2.45 -16.01
CA GLN A 55 -40.77 -3.06 -14.71
C GLN A 55 -40.35 -4.52 -14.63
N VAL A 56 -40.65 -5.32 -15.67
CA VAL A 56 -40.22 -6.74 -15.78
C VAL A 56 -38.69 -6.87 -15.73
N LEU A 57 -37.96 -5.96 -16.37
CA LEU A 57 -36.49 -5.92 -16.31
C LEU A 57 -36.00 -5.65 -14.89
N LEU A 58 -36.57 -4.65 -14.19
CA LEU A 58 -36.21 -4.33 -12.82
C LEU A 58 -36.46 -5.52 -11.89
N ASP A 59 -37.62 -6.15 -11.98
CA ASP A 59 -37.99 -7.32 -11.15
C ASP A 59 -37.13 -8.55 -11.48
N THR A 60 -36.63 -8.64 -12.70
CA THR A 60 -35.73 -9.72 -13.09
C THR A 60 -34.29 -9.49 -12.61
N LEU A 61 -33.76 -8.29 -12.78
CA LEU A 61 -32.35 -7.98 -12.55
C LEU A 61 -32.01 -7.67 -11.09
N MET A 62 -32.99 -7.23 -10.29
CA MET A 62 -32.81 -6.69 -8.95
C MET A 62 -33.73 -7.35 -7.92
N ASP A 63 -33.42 -7.24 -6.64
CA ASP A 63 -34.34 -7.53 -5.56
C ASP A 63 -35.30 -6.33 -5.29
N SER A 64 -36.33 -6.54 -4.48
CA SER A 64 -37.32 -5.49 -4.17
C SER A 64 -36.71 -4.25 -3.54
N THR A 65 -35.71 -4.44 -2.68
CA THR A 65 -35.01 -3.32 -2.01
C THR A 65 -34.13 -2.54 -2.99
N GLU A 66 -33.46 -3.25 -3.87
CA GLU A 66 -32.62 -2.67 -4.93
C GLU A 66 -33.47 -1.88 -5.93
N LYS A 67 -34.63 -2.43 -6.30
CA LYS A 67 -35.62 -1.74 -7.16
C LYS A 67 -36.12 -0.45 -6.50
N GLU A 68 -36.46 -0.49 -5.21
CA GLU A 68 -36.86 0.73 -4.48
C GLU A 68 -35.77 1.78 -4.46
N MET A 69 -34.51 1.38 -4.26
CA MET A 69 -33.37 2.31 -4.28
C MET A 69 -33.22 2.98 -5.64
N VAL A 70 -33.35 2.23 -6.74
CA VAL A 70 -33.31 2.76 -8.11
C VAL A 70 -34.46 3.74 -8.37
N LEU A 71 -35.69 3.35 -8.04
CA LEU A 71 -36.87 4.23 -8.20
C LEU A 71 -36.76 5.51 -7.38
N ARG A 72 -36.21 5.46 -6.17
CA ARG A 72 -35.95 6.63 -5.33
C ARG A 72 -34.93 7.56 -6.00
N ALA A 73 -33.84 7.02 -6.52
CA ALA A 73 -32.83 7.80 -7.22
C ALA A 73 -33.40 8.45 -8.51
N MET A 74 -34.23 7.73 -9.25
CA MET A 74 -34.95 8.28 -10.42
C MET A 74 -35.81 9.48 -10.02
N LYS A 75 -36.60 9.33 -8.95
CA LYS A 75 -37.46 10.43 -8.43
C LYS A 75 -36.65 11.64 -7.93
N GLU A 76 -35.48 11.41 -7.35
CA GLU A 76 -34.53 12.45 -6.93
C GLU A 76 -33.99 13.21 -8.15
N ARG A 77 -33.57 12.49 -9.19
CA ARG A 77 -33.10 13.07 -10.44
C ARG A 77 -34.20 13.85 -11.17
N ALA A 78 -35.41 13.33 -11.21
CA ALA A 78 -36.56 14.05 -11.77
C ALA A 78 -36.83 15.37 -11.04
N ARG A 79 -36.75 15.39 -9.70
CA ARG A 79 -36.86 16.64 -8.90
C ARG A 79 -35.78 17.66 -9.26
N GLU A 80 -34.58 17.20 -9.48
CA GLU A 80 -33.45 18.05 -9.87
C GLU A 80 -33.63 18.61 -11.29
N MET A 81 -34.11 17.81 -12.24
CA MET A 81 -34.43 18.26 -13.60
C MET A 81 -35.51 19.34 -13.60
N ILE A 82 -36.58 19.14 -12.81
CA ILE A 82 -37.66 20.14 -12.63
C ILE A 82 -37.11 21.44 -12.02
N ARG A 83 -36.28 21.32 -10.98
CA ARG A 83 -35.63 22.47 -10.32
C ARG A 83 -34.75 23.28 -11.26
N LEU A 84 -34.05 22.61 -12.18
CA LEU A 84 -33.19 23.24 -13.17
C LEU A 84 -33.93 23.71 -14.44
N HIS A 85 -35.27 23.66 -14.46
CA HIS A 85 -36.15 24.03 -15.57
C HIS A 85 -35.83 23.24 -16.88
N LEU A 86 -35.23 22.04 -16.75
CA LEU A 86 -34.95 21.16 -17.87
C LEU A 86 -36.17 20.33 -18.29
N ALA A 87 -37.18 20.21 -17.41
CA ALA A 87 -38.46 19.58 -17.68
C ALA A 87 -39.58 20.61 -17.47
N GLY A 88 -40.00 21.25 -18.54
CA GLY A 88 -40.93 22.40 -18.50
C GLY A 88 -42.31 22.03 -17.98
N GLY A 89 -42.62 22.39 -16.74
CA GLY A 89 -43.99 22.29 -16.17
C GLY A 89 -44.46 20.90 -15.78
N THR A 90 -43.62 19.86 -15.89
CA THR A 90 -43.97 18.46 -15.60
C THR A 90 -43.77 18.13 -14.11
N THR A 91 -44.56 17.21 -13.57
CA THR A 91 -44.47 16.76 -12.18
C THR A 91 -43.56 15.53 -12.06
N VAL A 92 -43.01 15.25 -10.84
CA VAL A 92 -42.18 14.06 -10.59
C VAL A 92 -42.94 12.76 -10.89
N ASN A 93 -44.28 12.73 -10.64
CA ASN A 93 -45.10 11.56 -10.91
C ASN A 93 -45.38 11.35 -12.39
N GLU A 94 -45.32 12.37 -13.22
CA GLU A 94 -45.43 12.28 -14.66
C GLU A 94 -44.14 11.75 -15.29
N LEU A 95 -42.98 12.13 -14.74
CA LEU A 95 -41.67 11.65 -15.19
C LEU A 95 -41.36 10.22 -14.69
N VAL A 96 -41.77 9.91 -13.43
CA VAL A 96 -41.50 8.61 -12.80
C VAL A 96 -42.79 8.09 -12.16
N PRO A 97 -43.73 7.61 -12.99
CA PRO A 97 -45.02 7.10 -12.51
C PRO A 97 -44.84 5.78 -11.73
N SER A 98 -45.63 5.62 -10.68
CA SER A 98 -45.65 4.41 -9.85
C SER A 98 -46.48 3.29 -10.46
N ASP A 99 -47.53 3.67 -11.20
CA ASP A 99 -48.43 2.76 -11.91
C ASP A 99 -48.33 2.99 -13.43
N ASP A 100 -48.83 2.04 -14.23
CA ASP A 100 -48.78 2.16 -15.68
C ASP A 100 -49.44 3.45 -16.19
N PRO A 101 -48.66 4.36 -16.79
CA PRO A 101 -49.18 5.65 -17.26
C PRO A 101 -49.94 5.57 -18.59
N GLY A 102 -50.01 4.41 -19.20
CA GLY A 102 -50.70 4.19 -20.48
C GLY A 102 -50.06 4.93 -21.65
N TRP A 103 -48.74 5.15 -21.67
CA TRP A 103 -48.04 5.84 -22.76
C TRP A 103 -48.14 5.03 -24.09
N ASP A 104 -48.74 5.67 -25.11
CA ASP A 104 -48.84 5.06 -26.42
C ASP A 104 -47.49 5.11 -27.19
N PRO A 105 -46.82 4.00 -27.43
CA PRO A 105 -45.52 3.95 -28.14
C PRO A 105 -45.61 4.39 -29.60
N ASN A 106 -46.82 4.50 -30.16
CA ASN A 106 -47.01 4.97 -31.50
C ASN A 106 -47.31 6.47 -31.59
N GLY A 107 -47.72 7.08 -30.49
CA GLY A 107 -47.88 8.54 -30.33
C GLY A 107 -46.58 9.29 -30.15
N VAL A 108 -46.49 10.55 -30.57
CA VAL A 108 -45.29 11.37 -30.39
C VAL A 108 -45.00 11.62 -28.92
N ALA A 109 -45.98 12.07 -28.18
CA ALA A 109 -45.83 12.38 -26.75
C ALA A 109 -45.53 11.14 -25.91
N GLY A 110 -46.15 9.96 -26.24
CA GLY A 110 -45.87 8.71 -25.55
C GLY A 110 -44.45 8.21 -25.78
N ARG A 111 -43.91 8.36 -27.02
CA ARG A 111 -42.50 8.03 -27.33
C ARG A 111 -41.49 8.92 -26.59
N GLU A 112 -41.78 10.21 -26.45
CA GLU A 112 -40.93 11.13 -25.70
C GLU A 112 -40.91 10.76 -24.22
N ALA A 113 -42.09 10.53 -23.61
CA ALA A 113 -42.21 10.13 -22.21
C ALA A 113 -41.50 8.79 -21.91
N ILE A 114 -41.65 7.77 -22.79
CA ILE A 114 -40.93 6.49 -22.67
C ILE A 114 -39.43 6.71 -22.73
N ARG A 115 -38.95 7.56 -23.64
CA ARG A 115 -37.52 7.85 -23.77
C ARG A 115 -36.95 8.56 -22.54
N GLU A 116 -37.64 9.57 -22.02
CA GLU A 116 -37.23 10.25 -20.79
C GLU A 116 -37.19 9.29 -19.60
N TYR A 117 -38.19 8.42 -19.47
CA TYR A 117 -38.20 7.40 -18.43
C TYR A 117 -37.02 6.40 -18.58
N GLN A 118 -36.71 5.98 -19.83
CA GLN A 118 -35.56 5.11 -20.12
C GLN A 118 -34.22 5.75 -19.73
N GLU A 119 -34.05 7.04 -19.99
CA GLU A 119 -32.85 7.79 -19.59
C GLU A 119 -32.76 7.93 -18.06
N LEU A 120 -33.85 8.29 -17.39
CA LEU A 120 -33.95 8.34 -15.93
C LEU A 120 -33.68 6.97 -15.28
N LEU A 121 -34.16 5.87 -15.89
CA LEU A 121 -33.93 4.52 -15.40
C LEU A 121 -32.44 4.15 -15.40
N VAL A 122 -31.75 4.41 -16.50
CA VAL A 122 -30.31 4.13 -16.60
C VAL A 122 -29.52 4.93 -15.58
N GLU A 123 -29.88 6.20 -15.37
CA GLU A 123 -29.23 7.07 -14.39
C GLU A 123 -29.59 6.65 -12.95
N GLY A 124 -30.86 6.30 -12.69
CA GLY A 124 -31.29 5.77 -11.40
C GLY A 124 -30.57 4.47 -11.01
N ILE A 125 -30.30 3.58 -11.97
CA ILE A 125 -29.49 2.37 -11.73
C ILE A 125 -28.06 2.73 -11.35
N ARG A 126 -27.46 3.76 -11.95
CA ARG A 126 -26.10 4.19 -11.63
C ARG A 126 -25.98 4.84 -10.26
N THR A 127 -26.96 5.65 -9.88
CA THR A 127 -26.91 6.51 -8.69
C THR A 127 -27.65 5.94 -7.49
N GLY A 128 -28.52 4.96 -7.68
CA GLY A 128 -29.37 4.38 -6.63
C GLY A 128 -28.60 3.67 -5.52
N MET A 129 -27.42 3.14 -5.82
CA MET A 129 -26.54 2.54 -4.81
C MET A 129 -25.50 3.57 -4.35
N PRO A 130 -25.37 3.84 -3.04
CA PRO A 130 -24.31 4.71 -2.53
C PRO A 130 -22.96 4.16 -2.90
N LYS A 131 -22.15 4.93 -3.63
CA LYS A 131 -20.79 4.53 -3.97
C LYS A 131 -19.95 4.50 -2.69
N THR A 132 -19.35 3.36 -2.37
CA THR A 132 -18.28 3.29 -1.38
C THR A 132 -17.01 3.87 -1.99
N ILE A 133 -16.77 5.16 -1.77
CA ILE A 133 -15.56 5.83 -2.26
C ILE A 133 -14.34 5.22 -1.57
N ASN A 134 -13.49 4.57 -2.33
CA ASN A 134 -12.25 3.95 -1.84
C ASN A 134 -11.13 4.07 -2.88
N TRP A 135 -10.53 5.25 -2.94
CA TRP A 135 -9.40 5.54 -3.83
C TRP A 135 -8.22 4.58 -3.67
N SER A 136 -8.02 4.02 -2.48
CA SER A 136 -6.91 3.09 -2.26
C SER A 136 -7.01 1.84 -3.13
N LYS A 137 -8.21 1.38 -3.46
CA LYS A 137 -8.41 0.26 -4.39
C LYS A 137 -7.92 0.58 -5.80
N LEU A 138 -8.15 1.81 -6.27
CA LEU A 138 -7.66 2.24 -7.58
C LEU A 138 -6.13 2.28 -7.62
N TYR A 139 -5.49 2.73 -6.55
CA TYR A 139 -4.02 2.80 -6.45
C TYR A 139 -3.33 1.45 -6.20
N THR A 140 -4.06 0.41 -5.82
CA THR A 140 -3.51 -0.95 -5.65
C THR A 140 -3.55 -1.80 -6.91
N VAL A 141 -4.33 -1.42 -7.90
CA VAL A 141 -4.45 -2.14 -9.19
C VAL A 141 -3.12 -2.04 -9.93
N ARG A 142 -2.48 -3.15 -10.24
CA ARG A 142 -1.25 -3.19 -11.03
C ARG A 142 -1.43 -4.07 -12.26
N GLN A 143 -0.74 -3.74 -13.34
CA GLN A 143 -0.74 -4.55 -14.55
C GLN A 143 -0.06 -5.89 -14.29
N ASP A 144 -0.71 -6.99 -14.67
CA ASP A 144 -0.11 -8.32 -14.62
C ASP A 144 0.88 -8.54 -15.77
N LYS A 145 1.82 -9.48 -15.59
CA LYS A 145 2.90 -9.71 -16.59
C LYS A 145 2.37 -10.05 -17.99
N ASN A 146 1.29 -10.80 -18.06
CA ASN A 146 0.70 -11.26 -19.32
C ASN A 146 -0.56 -10.48 -19.72
N GLU A 147 -0.91 -9.45 -18.95
CA GLU A 147 -2.07 -8.61 -19.23
C GLU A 147 -1.74 -7.57 -20.31
N THR A 148 -2.60 -7.47 -21.31
CA THR A 148 -2.43 -6.47 -22.38
C THR A 148 -2.64 -5.05 -21.82
N PRO A 149 -1.98 -4.02 -22.39
CA PRO A 149 -2.15 -2.64 -21.93
C PRO A 149 -3.59 -2.14 -21.97
N SER A 150 -4.36 -2.55 -22.98
CA SER A 150 -5.78 -2.16 -23.11
C SER A 150 -6.65 -2.84 -22.05
N ALA A 151 -6.44 -4.14 -21.76
CA ALA A 151 -7.18 -4.84 -20.72
C ALA A 151 -6.90 -4.25 -19.33
N PHE A 152 -5.65 -3.89 -19.08
CA PHE A 152 -5.25 -3.21 -17.86
C PHE A 152 -5.91 -1.82 -17.72
N LEU A 153 -5.93 -1.04 -18.80
CA LEU A 153 -6.59 0.28 -18.80
C LEU A 153 -8.09 0.16 -18.52
N GLU A 154 -8.77 -0.81 -19.16
CA GLU A 154 -10.20 -1.03 -18.90
C GLU A 154 -10.47 -1.47 -17.46
N ARG A 155 -9.62 -2.28 -16.89
CA ARG A 155 -9.69 -2.68 -15.48
C ARG A 155 -9.47 -1.50 -14.52
N LEU A 156 -8.55 -0.57 -14.88
CA LEU A 156 -8.37 0.69 -14.16
C LEU A 156 -9.61 1.58 -14.25
N LYS A 157 -10.18 1.76 -15.45
CA LYS A 157 -11.42 2.53 -15.66
C LYS A 157 -12.60 1.93 -14.88
N GLU A 158 -12.74 0.61 -14.90
CA GLU A 158 -13.79 -0.08 -14.15
C GLU A 158 -13.62 0.10 -12.63
N THR A 159 -12.38 -0.01 -12.13
CA THR A 159 -12.08 0.22 -10.71
C THR A 159 -12.33 1.68 -10.32
N ALA A 160 -11.97 2.64 -11.18
CA ALA A 160 -12.23 4.06 -10.95
C ALA A 160 -13.75 4.34 -10.87
N ARG A 161 -14.54 3.85 -11.84
CA ARG A 161 -15.99 4.01 -11.83
C ARG A 161 -16.67 3.41 -10.60
N ARG A 162 -16.12 2.30 -10.09
CA ARG A 162 -16.70 1.53 -8.98
C ARG A 162 -16.37 2.12 -7.61
N PHE A 163 -15.17 2.63 -7.42
CA PHE A 163 -14.63 2.99 -6.10
C PHE A 163 -14.25 4.46 -5.96
N THR A 164 -14.46 5.27 -6.98
CA THR A 164 -14.16 6.70 -6.93
C THR A 164 -15.29 7.54 -7.54
N ASP A 165 -15.27 8.81 -7.26
CA ASP A 165 -16.12 9.84 -7.86
C ASP A 165 -15.52 10.43 -9.14
N LEU A 166 -14.43 9.85 -9.66
CA LEU A 166 -13.73 10.34 -10.83
C LEU A 166 -14.59 10.27 -12.09
N GLU A 167 -14.88 11.42 -12.68
CA GLU A 167 -15.49 11.53 -14.01
C GLU A 167 -14.44 11.21 -15.09
N ILE A 168 -14.39 9.93 -15.50
CA ILE A 168 -13.34 9.40 -16.41
C ILE A 168 -13.33 10.12 -17.75
N ASP A 169 -14.46 10.60 -18.23
CA ASP A 169 -14.61 11.24 -19.52
C ASP A 169 -14.29 12.74 -19.50
N SER A 170 -14.15 13.35 -18.30
CA SER A 170 -13.67 14.72 -18.12
C SER A 170 -12.16 14.83 -18.42
N GLU A 171 -11.69 16.02 -18.82
CA GLU A 171 -10.25 16.26 -19.05
C GLU A 171 -9.42 16.03 -17.78
N ALA A 172 -9.92 16.42 -16.61
CA ALA A 172 -9.28 16.15 -15.32
C ALA A 172 -9.23 14.64 -15.01
N GLY A 173 -10.33 13.91 -15.29
CA GLY A 173 -10.40 12.48 -15.10
C GLY A 173 -9.47 11.69 -16.01
N LYS A 174 -9.39 12.07 -17.29
CA LYS A 174 -8.44 11.48 -18.25
C LYS A 174 -7.00 11.69 -17.80
N LEU A 175 -6.67 12.88 -17.32
CA LEU A 175 -5.33 13.19 -16.81
C LEU A 175 -4.97 12.36 -15.59
N GLN A 176 -5.87 12.24 -14.61
CA GLN A 176 -5.65 11.40 -13.42
C GLN A 176 -5.49 9.92 -13.80
N LEU A 177 -6.32 9.43 -14.71
CA LEU A 177 -6.24 8.05 -15.18
C LEU A 177 -4.91 7.77 -15.91
N ALA A 178 -4.42 8.73 -16.72
CA ALA A 178 -3.13 8.65 -17.40
C ALA A 178 -1.97 8.54 -16.38
N LEU A 179 -1.99 9.32 -15.32
CA LEU A 179 -0.97 9.29 -14.27
C LEU A 179 -1.00 7.96 -13.48
N ILE A 180 -2.19 7.43 -13.19
CA ILE A 180 -2.34 6.15 -12.51
C ILE A 180 -1.88 5.00 -13.44
N PHE A 181 -2.25 5.05 -14.72
CA PHE A 181 -1.79 4.10 -15.73
C PHE A 181 -0.27 4.07 -15.81
N LEU A 182 0.39 5.25 -15.91
CA LEU A 182 1.85 5.37 -15.88
C LEU A 182 2.48 4.74 -14.64
N GLY A 183 1.91 5.01 -13.47
CA GLY A 183 2.47 4.55 -12.19
C GLY A 183 2.33 3.04 -11.96
N GLN A 184 1.33 2.40 -12.56
CA GLN A 184 0.91 1.03 -12.23
C GLN A 184 1.13 0.01 -13.35
N THR A 185 1.59 0.45 -14.55
CA THR A 185 2.03 -0.45 -15.63
C THR A 185 3.27 -1.23 -15.23
N GLN A 186 3.54 -2.32 -15.95
CA GLN A 186 4.77 -3.11 -15.81
C GLN A 186 6.03 -2.26 -16.00
N GLU A 187 7.11 -2.65 -15.34
CA GLU A 187 8.34 -1.85 -15.27
C GLU A 187 8.96 -1.53 -16.65
N ASP A 188 8.90 -2.45 -17.59
CA ASP A 188 9.40 -2.27 -18.96
C ASP A 188 8.58 -1.22 -19.73
N ILE A 189 7.26 -1.26 -19.61
CA ILE A 189 6.35 -0.27 -20.19
C ILE A 189 6.56 1.08 -19.49
N ARG A 190 6.59 1.11 -18.18
CA ARG A 190 6.78 2.33 -17.38
C ARG A 190 8.06 3.07 -17.75
N LYS A 191 9.19 2.38 -17.89
CA LYS A 191 10.47 2.97 -18.30
C LYS A 191 10.41 3.65 -19.66
N LYS A 192 9.53 3.20 -20.55
CA LYS A 192 9.35 3.85 -21.87
C LYS A 192 8.36 4.98 -21.81
N LEU A 193 7.26 4.83 -21.07
CA LEU A 193 6.28 5.91 -20.87
C LEU A 193 6.89 7.12 -20.13
N GLN A 194 7.81 6.88 -19.18
CA GLN A 194 8.53 7.96 -18.48
C GLN A 194 9.46 8.79 -19.38
N ARG A 195 9.67 8.38 -20.63
CA ARG A 195 10.47 9.13 -21.61
C ARG A 195 9.62 10.01 -22.52
N LEU A 196 8.30 9.94 -22.40
CA LEU A 196 7.39 10.86 -23.08
C LEU A 196 7.52 12.24 -22.44
N GLU A 197 7.50 13.29 -23.24
CA GLU A 197 7.74 14.66 -22.79
C GLU A 197 6.50 15.55 -23.02
N GLY A 198 6.37 16.58 -22.17
CA GLY A 198 5.35 17.61 -22.33
C GLY A 198 3.91 17.09 -22.24
N HIS A 199 3.07 17.48 -23.23
CA HIS A 199 1.65 17.13 -23.29
C HIS A 199 1.39 15.65 -23.62
N GLU A 200 2.35 14.92 -24.17
CA GLU A 200 2.22 13.50 -24.49
C GLU A 200 2.03 12.62 -23.22
N THR A 201 2.53 13.05 -22.07
CA THR A 201 2.31 12.38 -20.78
C THR A 201 0.90 12.55 -20.25
N ARG A 202 0.10 13.43 -20.85
CA ARG A 202 -1.30 13.69 -20.50
C ARG A 202 -2.27 13.01 -21.46
N ASP A 203 -1.77 12.53 -22.60
CA ASP A 203 -2.55 11.87 -23.64
C ASP A 203 -2.54 10.35 -23.40
N LEU A 204 -3.67 9.84 -22.90
CA LEU A 204 -3.83 8.43 -22.55
C LEU A 204 -3.73 7.50 -23.78
N ASP A 205 -4.17 7.97 -24.97
CA ASP A 205 -4.17 7.17 -26.19
C ASP A 205 -2.74 7.01 -26.73
N LYS A 206 -1.93 8.07 -26.66
CA LYS A 206 -0.49 7.99 -26.99
C LYS A 206 0.27 7.10 -26.02
N MET A 207 -0.04 7.20 -24.73
CA MET A 207 0.55 6.33 -23.72
C MET A 207 0.20 4.86 -23.98
N LEU A 208 -1.03 4.59 -24.39
CA LEU A 208 -1.49 3.23 -24.71
C LEU A 208 -0.77 2.69 -25.96
N GLU A 209 -0.57 3.54 -26.98
CA GLU A 209 0.18 3.17 -28.20
C GLU A 209 1.63 2.78 -27.86
N VAL A 210 2.31 3.57 -27.05
CA VAL A 210 3.68 3.26 -26.59
C VAL A 210 3.72 1.99 -25.75
N ALA A 211 2.73 1.79 -24.87
CA ALA A 211 2.61 0.60 -24.06
C ALA A 211 2.45 -0.66 -24.93
N TRP A 212 1.64 -0.60 -25.97
CA TRP A 212 1.48 -1.68 -26.94
C TRP A 212 2.75 -1.98 -27.73
N LYS A 213 3.49 -0.94 -28.17
CA LYS A 213 4.80 -1.14 -28.83
C LYS A 213 5.79 -1.90 -27.95
N VAL A 214 5.81 -1.61 -26.65
CA VAL A 214 6.67 -2.32 -25.68
C VAL A 214 6.17 -3.75 -25.46
N TYR A 215 4.89 -3.92 -25.24
CA TYR A 215 4.26 -5.22 -25.00
C TYR A 215 4.51 -6.22 -26.15
N ASN A 216 4.28 -5.79 -27.39
CA ASN A 216 4.48 -6.61 -28.59
C ASN A 216 5.96 -6.93 -28.89
N ASN A 217 6.90 -6.13 -28.38
CA ASN A 217 8.33 -6.37 -28.55
C ASN A 217 8.95 -7.29 -27.48
N ARG A 218 8.20 -7.68 -26.44
CA ARG A 218 8.68 -8.60 -25.38
C ARG A 218 9.18 -9.92 -25.92
N GLU A 219 8.44 -10.53 -26.86
CA GLU A 219 8.82 -11.81 -27.48
C GLU A 219 10.11 -11.67 -28.30
N LYS A 220 10.26 -10.57 -29.06
CA LYS A 220 11.46 -10.29 -29.86
C LYS A 220 12.70 -10.07 -29.00
N GLU A 221 12.55 -9.40 -27.85
CA GLU A 221 13.67 -9.20 -26.90
C GLU A 221 14.03 -10.49 -26.17
N THR A 222 13.04 -11.32 -25.85
CA THR A 222 13.27 -12.62 -25.20
C THR A 222 13.98 -13.57 -26.17
N ALA A 223 13.57 -13.59 -27.43
CA ALA A 223 14.25 -14.36 -28.49
C ALA A 223 15.69 -13.88 -28.75
N LYS A 224 15.92 -12.57 -28.77
CA LYS A 224 17.28 -12.00 -28.87
C LYS A 224 18.16 -12.37 -27.69
N LYS A 225 17.65 -12.31 -26.47
CA LYS A 225 18.38 -12.72 -25.26
C LYS A 225 18.70 -14.22 -25.27
N GLN A 226 17.79 -15.05 -25.76
CA GLN A 226 18.03 -16.49 -25.93
C GLN A 226 19.10 -16.75 -27.00
N GLN A 227 19.06 -16.04 -28.14
CA GLN A 227 20.11 -16.13 -29.17
C GLN A 227 21.49 -15.71 -28.67
N VAL A 228 21.57 -14.62 -27.91
CA VAL A 228 22.85 -14.14 -27.32
C VAL A 228 23.38 -15.16 -26.30
N ASN A 229 22.52 -15.76 -25.48
CA ASN A 229 22.91 -16.81 -24.55
C ASN A 229 23.37 -18.09 -25.28
N ILE A 230 22.71 -18.48 -26.35
CA ILE A 230 23.13 -19.63 -27.20
C ILE A 230 24.49 -19.35 -27.86
N LEU A 231 24.69 -18.12 -28.39
CA LEU A 231 25.98 -17.71 -28.96
C LEU A 231 27.10 -17.71 -27.90
N ALA A 232 26.82 -17.22 -26.69
CA ALA A 232 27.80 -17.23 -25.59
C ALA A 232 28.15 -18.68 -25.14
N ILE A 233 27.15 -19.57 -25.12
CA ILE A 233 27.38 -21.00 -24.83
C ILE A 233 28.18 -21.68 -25.97
N MET A 234 27.91 -21.36 -27.24
CA MET A 234 28.67 -21.85 -28.38
C MET A 234 30.11 -21.31 -28.42
N GLN A 235 30.34 -20.05 -28.03
CA GLN A 235 31.71 -19.50 -27.88
C GLN A 235 32.48 -20.17 -26.77
N GLN A 236 31.84 -20.47 -25.59
CA GLN A 236 32.48 -21.23 -24.52
C GLN A 236 32.73 -22.73 -24.89
N ALA A 237 31.95 -23.31 -25.79
CA ALA A 237 32.16 -24.66 -26.29
C ALA A 237 33.26 -24.71 -27.35
N GLY A 238 33.45 -23.63 -28.13
CA GLY A 238 34.50 -23.53 -29.17
C GLY A 238 35.93 -23.39 -28.61
N ASP A 239 36.08 -22.85 -27.40
CA ASP A 239 37.41 -22.65 -26.76
C ASP A 239 37.97 -23.89 -26.07
N ARG A 240 37.18 -24.98 -25.95
CA ARG A 240 37.67 -26.27 -25.38
C ARG A 240 38.24 -27.26 -26.38
N GLY A 241 38.33 -26.86 -27.66
CA GLY A 241 38.68 -27.77 -28.75
C GLY A 241 40.04 -27.53 -29.41
N ARG A 242 40.88 -26.57 -28.99
CA ARG A 242 42.21 -26.37 -29.60
C ARG A 242 43.28 -26.09 -28.55
N GLY A 243 44.05 -27.12 -28.22
CA GLY A 243 45.19 -26.97 -27.33
C GLY A 243 45.95 -28.27 -27.11
N ARG A 244 46.56 -28.81 -28.19
CA ARG A 244 47.66 -29.75 -28.08
C ARG A 244 48.78 -29.29 -29.02
N GLY A 245 49.92 -28.99 -28.41
CA GLY A 245 51.21 -29.02 -29.12
C GLY A 245 52.09 -27.81 -28.93
N GLY A 246 53.20 -28.01 -28.21
CA GLY A 246 54.42 -27.33 -28.55
C GLY A 246 55.12 -26.48 -27.48
N PHE A 247 56.02 -27.11 -26.77
CA PHE A 247 57.35 -26.67 -26.33
C PHE A 247 57.77 -25.19 -26.31
N GLY A 248 58.31 -24.76 -25.17
CA GLY A 248 59.41 -23.74 -25.21
C GLY A 248 59.55 -22.90 -23.91
N ARG A 249 60.45 -23.31 -23.09
CA ARG A 249 61.46 -22.63 -22.26
C ARG A 249 61.36 -21.09 -22.06
N GLY A 250 61.54 -20.71 -20.81
CA GLY A 250 62.31 -19.47 -20.44
C GLY A 250 61.84 -18.79 -19.18
N ARG A 251 62.55 -19.05 -18.09
CA ARG A 251 63.14 -18.15 -17.05
C ARG A 251 62.52 -16.77 -16.88
N GLY A 252 62.25 -16.25 -15.71
CA GLY A 252 62.81 -16.31 -14.42
C GLY A 252 62.36 -15.18 -13.50
N PHE A 253 62.65 -15.34 -12.23
CA PHE A 253 62.80 -14.32 -11.15
C PHE A 253 61.56 -13.47 -10.77
N GLY A 254 61.11 -13.33 -9.55
CA GLY A 254 61.69 -13.69 -8.26
C GLY A 254 60.88 -13.04 -7.12
N ARG A 255 60.95 -13.67 -5.98
CA ARG A 255 60.86 -13.13 -4.60
C ARG A 255 59.59 -12.35 -4.22
N GLY A 256 58.96 -12.60 -3.10
CA GLY A 256 59.33 -13.38 -1.93
C GLY A 256 58.30 -13.20 -0.81
N ARG A 257 58.31 -14.20 0.05
CA ARG A 257 58.06 -14.19 1.51
C ARG A 257 56.72 -13.69 2.00
N ALA A 258 56.04 -14.24 2.90
CA ALA A 258 56.11 -15.34 3.88
C ALA A 258 54.73 -15.37 4.55
N GLY A 259 54.23 -16.36 5.10
CA GLY A 259 54.57 -17.54 5.72
C GLY A 259 53.47 -18.03 6.67
N PHE A 260 53.56 -19.31 6.93
CA PHE A 260 52.94 -20.12 8.01
C PHE A 260 51.51 -20.55 7.86
N ARG A 261 51.33 -21.84 7.45
CA ARG A 261 51.16 -23.05 8.26
C ARG A 261 49.92 -23.02 9.17
N ASN A 262 49.07 -24.00 9.24
CA ASN A 262 49.16 -25.42 9.02
C ASN A 262 47.76 -26.10 9.14
N ILE A 263 47.63 -27.25 8.41
CA ILE A 263 47.01 -28.53 8.80
C ILE A 263 45.51 -28.47 9.12
N GLY A 264 44.61 -29.22 8.58
CA GLY A 264 44.63 -30.39 7.80
C GLY A 264 43.30 -31.14 7.88
N PHE A 265 43.04 -32.07 6.98
CA PHE A 265 41.92 -33.02 6.89
C PHE A 265 40.51 -32.46 6.66
N GLY A 266 39.98 -32.44 5.51
CA GLY A 266 39.59 -33.53 4.66
C GLY A 266 38.26 -34.16 5.05
N ARG A 267 37.17 -33.69 4.37
CA ARG A 267 36.14 -34.60 3.85
C ARG A 267 35.19 -33.82 2.94
N ARG A 268 35.02 -34.34 1.75
CA ARG A 268 34.07 -33.95 0.73
C ARG A 268 32.66 -34.11 1.28
N GLY A 269 31.84 -33.05 1.16
CA GLY A 269 30.43 -33.09 1.33
C GLY A 269 29.80 -32.14 0.33
N ILE A 270 29.12 -32.69 -0.65
CA ILE A 270 28.36 -32.02 -1.69
C ILE A 270 27.27 -31.17 -1.03
N ALA A 271 27.34 -29.87 -1.23
CA ALA A 271 26.25 -28.95 -0.84
C ALA A 271 25.20 -28.94 -1.95
N PRO A 272 23.92 -29.15 -1.65
CA PRO A 272 22.87 -28.87 -2.62
C PRO A 272 22.64 -27.36 -2.71
N SER A 273 22.59 -26.85 -3.93
CA SER A 273 22.23 -25.50 -4.32
C SER A 273 20.93 -25.09 -3.65
N GLY A 274 21.01 -24.08 -2.78
CA GLY A 274 19.83 -23.47 -2.15
C GLY A 274 19.09 -22.57 -3.15
N PRO A 275 17.76 -22.49 -3.05
CA PRO A 275 16.98 -21.56 -3.86
C PRO A 275 17.15 -20.13 -3.37
N GLN A 276 17.12 -19.20 -4.31
CA GLN A 276 17.22 -17.76 -4.15
C GLN A 276 16.23 -17.22 -3.10
N GLN A 277 16.70 -16.28 -2.30
CA GLN A 277 15.96 -15.59 -1.26
C GLN A 277 14.80 -14.78 -1.83
N GLY A 278 13.58 -15.35 -1.77
CA GLY A 278 12.36 -14.61 -1.69
C GLY A 278 12.09 -14.26 -0.22
N GLY A 279 11.84 -13.02 0.09
CA GLY A 279 11.58 -12.55 1.46
C GLY A 279 10.42 -13.30 2.11
N ILE A 280 10.64 -13.81 3.31
CA ILE A 280 9.65 -14.52 4.14
C ILE A 280 8.59 -13.51 4.61
N ALA A 281 7.30 -13.82 4.42
CA ALA A 281 6.19 -12.97 4.90
C ALA A 281 6.19 -12.84 6.44
N PRO A 282 5.66 -11.74 7.01
CA PRO A 282 5.78 -11.44 8.44
C PRO A 282 5.26 -12.50 9.42
N ASN A 283 4.49 -13.48 8.96
CA ASN A 283 3.94 -14.58 9.79
C ASN A 283 4.30 -15.96 9.26
N GLN A 284 5.33 -16.06 8.44
CA GLN A 284 5.75 -17.30 7.81
C GLN A 284 6.89 -17.96 8.59
N CYS A 285 6.73 -19.24 8.92
CA CYS A 285 7.76 -20.02 9.60
C CYS A 285 9.00 -20.20 8.71
N ALA A 286 10.15 -19.71 9.16
CA ALA A 286 11.42 -19.81 8.43
C ALA A 286 11.98 -21.26 8.28
N PHE A 287 11.30 -22.25 8.84
CA PHE A 287 11.69 -23.66 8.76
C PHE A 287 10.79 -24.48 7.82
N CYS A 288 9.47 -24.34 7.95
CA CYS A 288 8.52 -25.07 7.12
C CYS A 288 7.79 -24.19 6.10
N CYS A 289 8.11 -22.89 6.04
CA CYS A 289 7.51 -21.87 5.16
C CYS A 289 5.99 -21.67 5.30
N GLN A 290 5.38 -22.13 6.40
CA GLN A 290 3.96 -21.94 6.67
C GLN A 290 3.68 -20.70 7.50
N ILE A 291 2.51 -20.08 7.26
CA ILE A 291 2.01 -18.92 8.00
C ILE A 291 1.31 -19.39 9.26
N GLY A 292 1.48 -18.66 10.38
CA GLY A 292 0.74 -18.89 11.62
C GLY A 292 1.54 -19.43 12.79
N HIS A 293 2.82 -19.75 12.61
CA HIS A 293 3.74 -20.12 13.70
C HIS A 293 5.18 -19.76 13.34
N TRP A 294 6.03 -19.58 14.35
CA TRP A 294 7.45 -19.29 14.20
C TRP A 294 8.32 -20.55 14.16
N LYS A 295 9.52 -20.46 13.55
CA LYS A 295 10.47 -21.55 13.38
C LYS A 295 10.75 -22.38 14.67
N ASN A 296 10.62 -21.80 15.88
CA ASN A 296 10.84 -22.51 17.16
C ASN A 296 9.58 -23.21 17.68
N GLU A 297 8.42 -22.82 17.21
CA GLU A 297 7.14 -23.46 17.49
C GLU A 297 6.74 -24.37 16.32
N CYS A 298 7.65 -24.56 15.38
CA CYS A 298 7.39 -25.35 14.19
C CYS A 298 7.28 -26.83 14.54
N PRO A 299 6.10 -27.45 14.36
CA PRO A 299 5.91 -28.85 14.67
C PRO A 299 6.83 -29.78 13.84
N VAL A 300 7.30 -29.32 12.68
CA VAL A 300 8.19 -30.05 11.77
C VAL A 300 9.61 -30.11 12.30
N LYS A 301 10.04 -29.11 13.09
CA LYS A 301 11.41 -29.09 13.67
C LYS A 301 11.54 -29.98 14.90
N ALA A 302 10.46 -30.19 15.63
CA ALA A 302 10.46 -31.06 16.81
C ALA A 302 10.54 -32.56 16.47
N GLY A 303 10.27 -32.93 15.20
CA GLY A 303 10.30 -34.32 14.72
C GLY A 303 11.58 -34.77 14.00
N LEU A 304 12.57 -33.86 13.82
CA LEU A 304 13.81 -34.18 13.06
C LEU A 304 15.02 -34.44 13.97
N GLY A 305 14.85 -35.24 14.98
CA GLY A 305 15.94 -35.86 15.72
C GLY A 305 16.04 -37.34 15.39
N GLY A 306 16.73 -37.70 14.28
CA GLY A 306 17.14 -39.08 14.09
C GLY A 306 16.84 -39.73 12.73
N MET A 307 17.90 -39.85 11.94
CA MET A 307 18.28 -40.85 10.94
C MET A 307 17.76 -40.78 9.48
N PRO A 308 18.64 -41.13 8.50
CA PRO A 308 18.40 -40.95 7.08
C PRO A 308 18.00 -42.23 6.35
N GLY A 309 17.17 -42.06 5.34
CA GLY A 309 17.20 -42.86 4.12
C GLY A 309 16.33 -44.11 4.06
N ALA A 310 15.15 -43.98 3.42
CA ALA A 310 14.54 -45.05 2.64
C ALA A 310 13.55 -44.51 1.61
N PRO A 311 13.31 -45.18 0.50
CA PRO A 311 12.65 -44.59 -0.68
C PRO A 311 11.11 -44.51 -0.53
N VAL A 312 10.56 -43.46 -1.16
CA VAL A 312 9.11 -43.16 -1.16
C VAL A 312 8.38 -44.15 -2.07
N ASN A 313 7.60 -45.06 -1.50
CA ASN A 313 6.55 -45.79 -2.22
C ASN A 313 5.20 -45.07 -2.01
N SER A 314 4.58 -44.72 -3.15
CA SER A 314 3.32 -44.00 -3.20
C SER A 314 2.16 -44.96 -2.93
N SER A 315 1.68 -45.01 -1.70
CA SER A 315 0.31 -45.42 -1.32
C SER A 315 0.14 -45.63 0.19
N ALA A 316 0.74 -44.80 1.03
CA ALA A 316 0.53 -44.87 2.49
C ALA A 316 -0.25 -43.64 2.96
N GLY A 317 -1.36 -43.86 3.64
CA GLY A 317 -2.05 -42.85 4.42
C GLY A 317 -1.05 -42.20 5.43
N TYR A 318 -1.12 -40.89 5.57
CA TYR A 318 -0.19 -40.14 6.43
C TYR A 318 -0.39 -40.50 7.89
N PRO A 319 0.67 -40.84 8.66
CA PRO A 319 0.55 -41.13 10.07
C PRO A 319 0.15 -39.84 10.82
N MET A 320 -0.75 -39.97 11.77
CA MET A 320 -1.04 -38.92 12.74
C MET A 320 0.20 -38.64 13.59
N ASN A 321 0.63 -37.38 13.66
CA ASN A 321 1.60 -36.98 14.63
C ASN A 321 0.89 -36.89 16.01
N PRO A 322 1.30 -37.63 17.05
CA PRO A 322 0.56 -37.69 18.30
C PRO A 322 0.63 -36.36 19.03
N GLU A 323 -0.51 -35.94 19.51
CA GLU A 323 -0.76 -35.13 20.68
C GLU A 323 0.18 -33.94 20.96
N VAL A 324 -0.19 -32.77 20.50
CA VAL A 324 0.40 -31.51 20.98
C VAL A 324 -0.17 -31.21 22.36
N LYS A 325 0.69 -31.25 23.37
CA LYS A 325 0.33 -30.95 24.77
C LYS A 325 0.04 -29.46 24.92
N LYS A 326 -1.16 -29.11 25.39
CA LYS A 326 -1.54 -27.73 25.73
C LYS A 326 -0.81 -27.29 27.00
N PRO A 327 -0.65 -25.98 27.25
CA PRO A 327 -0.05 -25.49 28.52
C PRO A 327 -0.74 -25.99 29.76
N ASN A 328 -2.05 -26.34 29.69
CA ASN A 328 -2.84 -26.89 30.78
C ASN A 328 -2.72 -28.44 30.93
N GLY A 329 -1.74 -29.05 30.26
CA GLY A 329 -1.50 -30.50 30.33
C GLY A 329 -2.43 -31.36 29.47
N LYS A 330 -3.48 -30.81 28.88
CA LYS A 330 -4.40 -31.55 27.98
C LYS A 330 -3.79 -31.68 26.59
N TYR A 331 -4.15 -32.72 25.86
CA TYR A 331 -3.67 -32.99 24.51
C TYR A 331 -4.61 -32.46 23.45
N ARG A 332 -4.03 -32.07 22.32
CA ARG A 332 -4.75 -31.66 21.08
C ARG A 332 -4.40 -32.63 19.95
N LEU A 333 -5.41 -33.25 19.37
CA LEU A 333 -5.27 -34.07 18.17
C LEU A 333 -4.96 -33.20 16.96
N VAL A 334 -3.84 -33.43 16.29
CA VAL A 334 -3.42 -32.66 15.10
C VAL A 334 -3.05 -33.64 13.99
N GLN A 335 -3.74 -33.56 12.86
CA GLN A 335 -3.41 -34.28 11.63
C GLN A 335 -2.48 -33.46 10.74
N ASP A 336 -1.53 -34.11 10.06
CA ASP A 336 -0.73 -33.47 9.02
C ASP A 336 -1.54 -33.30 7.73
N LEU A 337 -2.04 -32.08 7.54
CA LEU A 337 -2.85 -31.71 6.36
C LEU A 337 -2.06 -30.95 5.29
N ARG A 338 -0.71 -30.91 5.37
CA ARG A 338 0.12 -30.15 4.43
C ARG A 338 -0.10 -30.53 2.97
N ALA A 339 -0.31 -31.82 2.68
CA ALA A 339 -0.57 -32.29 1.32
C ALA A 339 -1.89 -31.74 0.77
N ILE A 340 -2.95 -31.81 1.57
CA ILE A 340 -4.28 -31.27 1.21
C ILE A 340 -4.21 -29.76 1.07
N ASN A 341 -3.55 -29.07 2.01
CA ASN A 341 -3.39 -27.62 1.99
C ASN A 341 -2.63 -27.10 0.76
N LYS A 342 -1.82 -27.91 0.08
CA LYS A 342 -1.14 -27.54 -1.18
C LYS A 342 -2.06 -27.54 -2.39
N ILE A 343 -3.02 -28.48 -2.45
CA ILE A 343 -3.88 -28.68 -3.62
C ILE A 343 -5.20 -27.91 -3.53
N VAL A 344 -5.65 -27.59 -2.32
CA VAL A 344 -6.91 -26.87 -2.10
C VAL A 344 -6.75 -25.40 -2.46
N LYS A 345 -7.74 -24.80 -3.12
CA LYS A 345 -7.80 -23.37 -3.41
C LYS A 345 -7.86 -22.55 -2.10
N ASP A 346 -7.12 -21.45 -2.06
CA ASP A 346 -7.17 -20.54 -0.94
C ASP A 346 -8.51 -19.77 -0.92
N ILE A 347 -9.16 -19.79 0.24
CA ILE A 347 -10.27 -18.90 0.55
C ILE A 347 -9.68 -17.82 1.46
N HIS A 348 -9.59 -16.60 0.95
CA HIS A 348 -9.03 -15.50 1.72
C HIS A 348 -9.98 -15.11 2.85
N PRO A 349 -9.53 -15.12 4.11
CA PRO A 349 -10.35 -14.73 5.23
C PRO A 349 -10.60 -13.22 5.22
N VAL A 350 -11.83 -12.82 5.44
CA VAL A 350 -12.17 -11.44 5.79
C VAL A 350 -12.09 -11.33 7.30
N VAL A 351 -10.87 -11.17 7.82
CA VAL A 351 -10.65 -10.94 9.26
C VAL A 351 -10.61 -9.45 9.51
N ALA A 352 -11.49 -8.97 10.38
CA ALA A 352 -11.49 -7.57 10.82
C ALA A 352 -10.17 -7.23 11.51
N ASN A 353 -9.70 -6.01 11.28
CA ASN A 353 -8.52 -5.53 12.00
C ASN A 353 -8.91 -5.31 13.48
N PRO A 354 -8.21 -5.89 14.46
CA PRO A 354 -8.54 -5.74 15.88
C PRO A 354 -8.63 -4.28 16.34
N TYR A 355 -7.86 -3.39 15.74
CA TYR A 355 -7.87 -1.97 16.10
C TYR A 355 -9.09 -1.23 15.55
N THR A 356 -9.57 -1.59 14.36
CA THR A 356 -10.76 -0.98 13.75
C THR A 356 -12.05 -1.65 14.24
N LEU A 357 -11.99 -2.90 14.68
CA LEU A 357 -13.16 -3.60 15.21
C LEU A 357 -13.77 -2.86 16.40
N LEU A 358 -12.93 -2.31 17.26
CA LEU A 358 -13.36 -1.59 18.46
C LEU A 358 -13.86 -0.15 18.20
N THR A 359 -13.77 0.36 16.96
CA THR A 359 -14.26 1.73 16.65
C THR A 359 -15.77 1.85 16.70
N SER A 360 -16.50 0.74 16.61
CA SER A 360 -17.95 0.70 16.75
C SER A 360 -18.42 0.73 18.21
N VAL A 361 -17.51 0.59 19.18
CA VAL A 361 -17.85 0.62 20.61
C VAL A 361 -17.80 2.04 21.12
N SER A 362 -18.97 2.68 21.19
CA SER A 362 -19.12 4.04 21.70
C SER A 362 -18.93 4.13 23.22
N GLU A 363 -18.56 5.32 23.73
CA GLU A 363 -18.41 5.59 25.18
C GLU A 363 -19.71 5.49 25.99
N LYS A 364 -20.87 5.37 25.34
CA LYS A 364 -22.14 5.15 26.01
C LYS A 364 -22.30 3.74 26.57
N PHE A 365 -21.60 2.75 26.03
CA PHE A 365 -21.69 1.36 26.47
C PHE A 365 -20.93 1.15 27.78
N LYS A 366 -21.62 0.56 28.77
CA LYS A 366 -21.12 0.32 30.15
C LYS A 366 -21.03 -1.15 30.50
N TRP A 367 -21.89 -1.98 29.90
CA TRP A 367 -22.02 -3.40 30.23
C TRP A 367 -21.56 -4.26 29.06
N PHE A 368 -20.70 -5.23 29.37
CA PHE A 368 -20.03 -6.05 28.37
C PHE A 368 -20.17 -7.54 28.69
N SER A 369 -20.29 -8.34 27.63
CA SER A 369 -20.12 -9.79 27.70
C SER A 369 -19.15 -10.25 26.62
N VAL A 370 -18.21 -11.13 26.98
CA VAL A 370 -17.27 -11.78 26.06
C VAL A 370 -17.46 -13.28 26.13
N VAL A 371 -17.64 -13.90 24.99
CA VAL A 371 -17.90 -15.33 24.82
C VAL A 371 -16.82 -15.93 23.91
N ASP A 372 -16.06 -16.91 24.42
CA ASP A 372 -15.05 -17.67 23.68
C ASP A 372 -15.65 -19.04 23.28
N LEU A 373 -15.59 -19.37 21.99
CA LEU A 373 -16.14 -20.62 21.46
C LEU A 373 -15.11 -21.76 21.60
N LYS A 374 -15.49 -22.79 22.32
CA LYS A 374 -14.66 -23.97 22.54
C LYS A 374 -14.69 -24.91 21.38
N ASP A 375 -13.51 -25.35 20.93
CA ASP A 375 -13.36 -26.33 19.83
C ASP A 375 -14.10 -25.90 18.56
N ALA A 376 -14.09 -24.63 18.24
CA ALA A 376 -14.89 -23.90 17.27
C ALA A 376 -15.01 -24.60 15.90
N PHE A 377 -13.91 -25.08 15.34
CA PHE A 377 -13.93 -25.76 14.02
C PHE A 377 -14.70 -27.08 14.05
N PHE A 378 -14.69 -27.77 15.18
CA PHE A 378 -15.43 -29.03 15.33
C PHE A 378 -16.94 -28.85 15.46
N CYS A 379 -17.44 -27.61 15.55
CA CYS A 379 -18.86 -27.33 15.48
C CYS A 379 -19.40 -27.44 14.03
N ILE A 380 -18.57 -27.22 13.04
CA ILE A 380 -18.98 -27.25 11.62
C ILE A 380 -18.93 -28.67 11.06
N PRO A 381 -20.06 -29.22 10.56
CA PRO A 381 -20.09 -30.54 9.94
C PRO A 381 -19.44 -30.53 8.56
N LEU A 382 -18.73 -31.62 8.23
CA LEU A 382 -18.20 -31.84 6.88
C LEU A 382 -19.20 -32.64 6.03
N ALA A 383 -19.43 -32.16 4.81
CA ALA A 383 -20.17 -32.89 3.80
C ALA A 383 -19.56 -34.29 3.56
N LEU A 384 -20.40 -35.30 3.36
CA LEU A 384 -19.98 -36.69 3.19
C LEU A 384 -18.93 -36.86 2.09
N GLU A 385 -19.12 -36.17 0.98
CA GLU A 385 -18.19 -36.17 -0.18
C GLU A 385 -16.79 -35.64 0.16
N SER A 386 -16.70 -34.71 1.08
CA SER A 386 -15.42 -34.07 1.51
C SER A 386 -14.65 -34.91 2.51
N ARG A 387 -15.30 -35.80 3.26
CA ARG A 387 -14.69 -36.58 4.35
C ARG A 387 -13.53 -37.45 3.88
N LYS A 388 -13.61 -38.04 2.70
CA LYS A 388 -12.58 -38.91 2.10
C LYS A 388 -11.21 -38.21 1.98
N TYR A 389 -11.18 -36.89 1.79
CA TYR A 389 -9.94 -36.12 1.68
C TYR A 389 -9.21 -35.94 3.00
N PHE A 390 -9.89 -36.09 4.14
CA PHE A 390 -9.35 -35.93 5.47
C PHE A 390 -9.13 -37.28 6.17
N ALA A 391 -9.07 -38.39 5.43
CA ALA A 391 -8.81 -39.70 5.97
C ALA A 391 -7.36 -39.81 6.48
N PHE A 392 -7.18 -40.55 7.58
CA PHE A 392 -5.89 -40.82 8.20
C PHE A 392 -5.86 -42.21 8.83
N GLU A 393 -4.67 -42.74 9.02
CA GLU A 393 -4.45 -43.99 9.70
C GLU A 393 -4.21 -43.75 11.18
N TRP A 394 -4.90 -44.48 12.04
CA TRP A 394 -4.74 -44.46 13.48
C TRP A 394 -4.28 -45.83 13.94
N GLU A 395 -3.19 -45.90 14.69
CA GLU A 395 -2.71 -47.08 15.38
C GLU A 395 -3.06 -46.98 16.89
N SER A 396 -3.79 -48.00 17.39
CA SER A 396 -4.18 -48.03 18.80
C SER A 396 -2.95 -48.27 19.66
N PRO A 397 -2.65 -47.38 20.62
CA PRO A 397 -1.49 -47.59 21.51
C PRO A 397 -1.58 -48.85 22.38
N ASP A 398 -2.79 -49.30 22.66
CA ASP A 398 -3.02 -50.48 23.54
C ASP A 398 -2.93 -51.80 22.77
N THR A 399 -3.34 -51.84 21.51
CA THR A 399 -3.49 -53.08 20.75
C THR A 399 -2.64 -53.18 19.51
N GLY A 400 -1.92 -52.08 19.13
CA GLY A 400 -1.16 -52.00 17.90
C GLY A 400 -1.98 -52.14 16.60
N ARG A 401 -3.33 -52.19 16.70
CA ARG A 401 -4.19 -52.32 15.51
C ARG A 401 -4.32 -51.00 14.80
N LYS A 402 -4.11 -51.02 13.49
CA LYS A 402 -4.31 -49.92 12.59
C LYS A 402 -5.74 -49.83 12.11
N ARG A 403 -6.30 -48.62 12.12
CA ARG A 403 -7.66 -48.33 11.60
C ARG A 403 -7.59 -47.10 10.72
N GLN A 404 -8.35 -47.08 9.64
CA GLN A 404 -8.54 -45.86 8.84
C GLN A 404 -9.73 -45.10 9.37
N LEU A 405 -9.49 -43.84 9.71
CA LEU A 405 -10.47 -42.91 10.25
C LEU A 405 -10.58 -41.68 9.35
N THR A 406 -11.64 -40.93 9.48
CA THR A 406 -11.80 -39.63 8.83
C THR A 406 -12.55 -38.65 9.73
N TRP A 407 -12.48 -37.37 9.37
CA TRP A 407 -13.20 -36.33 10.07
C TRP A 407 -14.65 -36.22 9.60
N SER A 408 -15.58 -36.15 10.52
CA SER A 408 -16.97 -35.78 10.28
C SER A 408 -17.21 -34.28 10.50
N ARG A 409 -16.23 -33.61 11.09
CA ARG A 409 -16.23 -32.16 11.41
C ARG A 409 -15.01 -31.49 10.81
N LEU A 410 -15.07 -30.17 10.70
CA LEU A 410 -14.00 -29.36 10.12
C LEU A 410 -12.70 -29.51 10.93
N PRO A 411 -11.60 -30.07 10.35
CA PRO A 411 -10.40 -30.41 11.12
C PRO A 411 -9.54 -29.19 11.40
N GLN A 412 -8.85 -29.24 12.54
CA GLN A 412 -7.80 -28.29 12.87
C GLN A 412 -6.57 -28.53 11.98
N GLY A 413 -5.93 -27.45 11.50
CA GLY A 413 -4.78 -27.56 10.60
C GLY A 413 -5.13 -27.50 9.11
N PHE A 414 -6.42 -27.58 8.72
CA PHE A 414 -6.85 -27.28 7.36
C PHE A 414 -6.82 -25.75 7.13
N LYS A 415 -6.16 -25.32 6.05
CA LYS A 415 -5.87 -23.90 5.84
C LYS A 415 -7.10 -23.00 5.75
N ASN A 416 -8.22 -23.54 5.26
CA ASN A 416 -9.47 -22.78 5.11
C ASN A 416 -10.42 -22.89 6.31
N SER A 417 -10.11 -23.71 7.34
CA SER A 417 -10.98 -23.87 8.51
C SER A 417 -11.32 -22.55 9.22
N PRO A 418 -10.37 -21.63 9.47
CA PRO A 418 -10.70 -20.35 10.10
C PRO A 418 -11.66 -19.50 9.28
N THR A 419 -11.49 -19.49 7.95
CA THR A 419 -12.34 -18.72 7.03
C THR A 419 -13.75 -19.29 6.95
N ILE A 420 -13.87 -20.61 6.78
CA ILE A 420 -15.17 -21.28 6.70
C ILE A 420 -15.95 -21.09 7.99
N PHE A 421 -15.28 -21.31 9.14
CA PHE A 421 -15.89 -21.11 10.44
C PHE A 421 -16.33 -19.64 10.66
N GLY A 422 -15.42 -18.68 10.39
CA GLY A 422 -15.71 -17.27 10.60
C GLY A 422 -16.87 -16.76 9.74
N ASN A 423 -16.96 -17.20 8.48
CA ASN A 423 -18.07 -16.85 7.59
C ASN A 423 -19.39 -17.46 8.03
N GLN A 424 -19.39 -18.73 8.48
CA GLN A 424 -20.60 -19.40 8.95
C GLN A 424 -21.13 -18.74 10.22
N LEU A 425 -20.26 -18.48 11.21
CA LEU A 425 -20.67 -17.80 12.44
C LEU A 425 -21.16 -16.37 12.17
N ALA A 426 -20.50 -15.64 11.26
CA ALA A 426 -20.95 -14.29 10.87
C ALA A 426 -22.35 -14.31 10.27
N LYS A 427 -22.64 -15.29 9.39
CA LYS A 427 -23.95 -15.47 8.76
C LYS A 427 -25.02 -15.73 9.83
N GLU A 428 -24.78 -16.65 10.74
CA GLU A 428 -25.73 -17.02 11.80
C GLU A 428 -25.97 -15.86 12.79
N LEU A 429 -24.91 -15.07 13.10
CA LEU A 429 -25.06 -13.86 13.91
C LEU A 429 -25.89 -12.79 13.20
N GLU A 430 -25.74 -12.62 11.88
CA GLU A 430 -26.56 -11.67 11.13
C GLU A 430 -28.03 -12.13 11.03
N GLU A 431 -28.25 -13.40 10.75
CA GLU A 431 -29.59 -13.98 10.75
C GLU A 431 -30.28 -13.81 12.11
N TRP A 432 -29.57 -14.09 13.18
CA TRP A 432 -30.06 -13.88 14.56
C TRP A 432 -30.37 -12.41 14.86
N LYS A 433 -29.52 -11.47 14.48
CA LYS A 433 -29.76 -10.03 14.65
C LYS A 433 -31.03 -9.56 13.92
N THR A 434 -31.27 -10.13 12.74
CA THR A 434 -32.44 -9.74 11.93
C THR A 434 -33.75 -10.32 12.43
N THR A 435 -33.75 -11.48 13.06
CA THR A 435 -34.94 -12.18 13.53
C THR A 435 -35.32 -11.81 14.96
N GLU A 436 -34.36 -11.87 15.89
CA GLU A 436 -34.65 -11.78 17.36
C GLU A 436 -34.42 -10.37 17.93
N VAL A 437 -33.58 -9.56 17.29
CA VAL A 437 -33.14 -8.29 17.87
C VAL A 437 -33.74 -7.08 17.12
N ARG A 438 -34.39 -7.29 15.99
CA ARG A 438 -34.97 -6.24 15.15
C ARG A 438 -36.04 -5.39 15.86
N GLU A 439 -36.74 -5.97 16.84
CA GLU A 439 -37.77 -5.30 17.62
C GLU A 439 -37.26 -4.60 18.89
N SER A 440 -35.95 -4.69 19.15
CA SER A 440 -35.36 -4.11 20.35
C SER A 440 -35.02 -2.63 20.14
N PRO A 441 -35.63 -1.68 20.87
CA PRO A 441 -35.33 -0.26 20.80
C PRO A 441 -33.97 0.08 21.44
N PHE A 442 -33.20 -0.92 21.88
CA PHE A 442 -32.00 -0.73 22.67
C PHE A 442 -30.76 -0.63 21.80
N SER A 443 -29.86 0.29 22.14
CA SER A 443 -28.56 0.44 21.53
C SER A 443 -27.60 -0.67 22.02
N TYR A 444 -27.05 -1.46 21.09
CA TYR A 444 -26.10 -2.52 21.38
C TYR A 444 -25.06 -2.65 20.28
N VAL A 445 -23.93 -3.29 20.57
CA VAL A 445 -22.90 -3.67 19.60
C VAL A 445 -22.51 -5.11 19.82
N ILE A 446 -22.48 -5.89 18.74
CA ILE A 446 -21.95 -7.25 18.70
C ILE A 446 -20.80 -7.30 17.70
N LEU A 447 -19.63 -7.73 18.18
CA LEU A 447 -18.42 -7.89 17.39
C LEU A 447 -17.98 -9.34 17.40
N GLN A 448 -17.55 -9.82 16.24
CA GLN A 448 -16.96 -11.14 16.08
C GLN A 448 -15.49 -11.02 15.68
N TYR A 449 -14.64 -11.77 16.34
CA TYR A 449 -13.25 -11.94 15.94
C TYR A 449 -12.86 -13.42 16.02
N VAL A 450 -12.91 -14.08 14.87
CA VAL A 450 -12.73 -15.53 14.70
C VAL A 450 -13.71 -16.31 15.60
N ASP A 451 -13.26 -16.80 16.75
CA ASP A 451 -13.99 -17.57 17.76
C ASP A 451 -14.42 -16.78 19.01
N ASP A 452 -14.01 -15.50 19.10
CA ASP A 452 -14.38 -14.59 20.19
C ASP A 452 -15.55 -13.69 19.79
N ILE A 453 -16.61 -13.65 20.58
CA ILE A 453 -17.77 -12.77 20.42
C ILE A 453 -17.81 -11.77 21.56
N PHE A 454 -17.96 -10.49 21.24
CA PHE A 454 -18.06 -9.37 22.17
C PHE A 454 -19.42 -8.70 22.02
N LEU A 455 -20.11 -8.49 23.12
CA LEU A 455 -21.38 -7.79 23.23
C LEU A 455 -21.20 -6.57 24.15
N ALA A 456 -21.69 -5.41 23.73
CA ALA A 456 -21.73 -4.17 24.52
C ALA A 456 -23.11 -3.55 24.52
N THR A 457 -23.54 -3.04 25.66
CA THR A 457 -24.83 -2.37 25.87
C THR A 457 -24.71 -1.20 26.84
N GLU A 458 -25.70 -0.33 26.84
CA GLU A 458 -25.78 0.80 27.79
C GLU A 458 -26.25 0.35 29.16
N GLU A 459 -27.23 -0.56 29.20
CA GLU A 459 -27.89 -1.01 30.41
C GLU A 459 -27.59 -2.48 30.74
N LYS A 460 -27.59 -2.82 32.02
CA LYS A 460 -27.30 -4.17 32.53
C LYS A 460 -28.37 -5.19 32.15
N GLU A 461 -29.63 -4.78 32.23
CA GLU A 461 -30.79 -5.63 31.91
C GLU A 461 -30.81 -5.99 30.44
N THR A 462 -30.49 -5.02 29.57
CA THR A 462 -30.35 -5.25 28.14
C THR A 462 -29.18 -6.19 27.84
N CYS A 463 -28.06 -6.02 28.54
CA CYS A 463 -26.91 -6.92 28.41
C CYS A 463 -27.28 -8.36 28.83
N LEU A 464 -28.01 -8.52 29.90
CA LEU A 464 -28.47 -9.82 30.37
C LEU A 464 -29.39 -10.51 29.36
N LYS A 465 -30.40 -9.80 28.85
CA LYS A 465 -31.34 -10.33 27.87
C LYS A 465 -30.64 -10.76 26.58
N LEU A 466 -29.79 -9.89 26.01
CA LEU A 466 -29.07 -10.19 24.79
C LEU A 466 -28.00 -11.28 24.98
N THR A 467 -27.34 -11.35 26.15
CA THR A 467 -26.40 -12.42 26.45
C THR A 467 -27.09 -13.79 26.53
N ILE A 468 -28.27 -13.87 27.15
CA ILE A 468 -29.05 -15.12 27.20
C ILE A 468 -29.51 -15.52 25.81
N ALA A 469 -30.06 -14.58 25.03
CA ALA A 469 -30.49 -14.84 23.67
C ALA A 469 -29.33 -15.29 22.76
N LEU A 470 -28.16 -14.64 22.85
CA LEU A 470 -26.94 -15.05 22.15
C LEU A 470 -26.49 -16.47 22.54
N LEU A 471 -26.46 -16.78 23.81
CA LEU A 471 -26.07 -18.12 24.29
C LEU A 471 -27.05 -19.21 23.84
N ASN A 472 -28.34 -18.91 23.82
CA ASN A 472 -29.38 -19.82 23.32
C ASN A 472 -29.20 -20.05 21.81
N MET A 473 -29.00 -18.99 21.00
CA MET A 473 -28.73 -19.12 19.57
C MET A 473 -27.49 -19.96 19.33
N LEU A 474 -26.38 -19.69 20.00
CA LEU A 474 -25.14 -20.46 19.88
C LEU A 474 -25.36 -21.94 20.25
N GLY A 475 -26.14 -22.22 21.32
CA GLY A 475 -26.48 -23.56 21.74
C GLY A 475 -27.33 -24.31 20.70
N GLN A 476 -28.35 -23.65 20.15
CA GLN A 476 -29.22 -24.20 19.08
C GLN A 476 -28.44 -24.48 17.80
N ALA A 477 -27.53 -23.59 17.41
CA ALA A 477 -26.65 -23.78 16.26
C ALA A 477 -25.53 -24.81 16.49
N GLY A 478 -25.43 -25.39 17.70
CA GLY A 478 -24.48 -26.45 18.05
C GLY A 478 -23.09 -25.97 18.42
N TYR A 479 -22.92 -24.68 18.69
CA TYR A 479 -21.66 -24.14 19.21
C TYR A 479 -21.49 -24.42 20.70
N ARG A 480 -20.25 -24.52 21.13
CA ARG A 480 -19.88 -24.73 22.53
C ARG A 480 -19.17 -23.53 23.10
N VAL A 481 -19.67 -22.97 24.17
CA VAL A 481 -19.06 -21.86 24.89
C VAL A 481 -18.10 -22.37 25.98
N SER A 482 -16.96 -21.72 26.12
CA SER A 482 -16.02 -22.01 27.22
C SER A 482 -16.46 -21.28 28.48
N LYS A 483 -17.07 -22.01 29.43
CA LYS A 483 -17.51 -21.45 30.71
C LYS A 483 -16.37 -20.81 31.52
N GLU A 484 -15.16 -21.38 31.43
CA GLU A 484 -13.98 -20.92 32.18
C GLU A 484 -13.47 -19.55 31.66
N LYS A 485 -13.67 -19.24 30.36
CA LYS A 485 -13.18 -18.01 29.71
C LYS A 485 -14.27 -16.98 29.54
N ALA A 486 -15.53 -17.36 29.60
CA ALA A 486 -16.64 -16.43 29.40
C ALA A 486 -16.64 -15.34 30.49
N GLN A 487 -16.77 -14.11 30.05
CA GLN A 487 -16.87 -12.92 30.88
C GLN A 487 -18.24 -12.31 30.62
N LEU A 488 -19.18 -12.51 31.53
CA LEU A 488 -20.58 -12.13 31.30
C LEU A 488 -21.00 -11.01 32.25
N LEU A 489 -21.73 -10.03 31.71
CA LEU A 489 -22.33 -8.91 32.47
C LEU A 489 -21.34 -8.15 33.35
N LYS A 490 -20.23 -7.74 32.77
CA LYS A 490 -19.17 -7.00 33.47
C LYS A 490 -19.02 -5.58 32.94
N GLU A 491 -18.60 -4.65 33.80
CA GLU A 491 -18.23 -3.28 33.44
C GLU A 491 -16.81 -3.18 32.85
N SER A 492 -15.98 -4.21 33.07
CA SER A 492 -14.65 -4.38 32.51
C SER A 492 -14.47 -5.79 32.00
N VAL A 493 -14.02 -5.95 30.77
CA VAL A 493 -13.77 -7.25 30.13
C VAL A 493 -12.44 -7.24 29.40
N ILE A 494 -11.83 -8.41 29.27
CA ILE A 494 -10.64 -8.61 28.45
C ILE A 494 -11.09 -9.13 27.10
N TYR A 495 -10.85 -8.34 26.03
CA TYR A 495 -11.14 -8.72 24.66
C TYR A 495 -9.95 -8.41 23.76
N LEU A 496 -9.54 -9.38 22.93
CA LEU A 496 -8.35 -9.28 22.06
C LEU A 496 -7.07 -8.88 22.81
N GLY A 497 -6.98 -9.22 24.10
CA GLY A 497 -5.84 -8.91 24.95
C GLY A 497 -5.78 -7.47 25.46
N CYS A 498 -6.86 -6.71 25.29
CA CYS A 498 -7.08 -5.41 25.91
C CYS A 498 -8.16 -5.50 26.97
N GLU A 499 -8.00 -4.77 28.04
CA GLU A 499 -9.06 -4.50 29.01
C GLU A 499 -9.93 -3.36 28.47
N ILE A 500 -11.20 -3.65 28.22
CA ILE A 500 -12.19 -2.70 27.69
C ILE A 500 -13.09 -2.28 28.86
N THR A 501 -13.21 -0.98 29.04
CA THR A 501 -14.14 -0.35 29.97
C THR A 501 -14.91 0.75 29.24
N GLN A 502 -15.83 1.44 29.92
CA GLN A 502 -16.61 2.52 29.30
C GLN A 502 -15.71 3.54 28.60
N GLY A 503 -15.77 3.58 27.28
CA GLY A 503 -15.03 4.51 26.43
C GLY A 503 -13.50 4.41 26.48
N GLN A 504 -12.93 3.39 27.11
CA GLN A 504 -11.48 3.23 27.29
C GLN A 504 -11.01 1.82 26.95
N ARG A 505 -9.74 1.74 26.55
CA ARG A 505 -9.01 0.47 26.37
C ARG A 505 -7.63 0.56 27.02
N ARG A 506 -7.26 -0.46 27.79
CA ARG A 506 -5.95 -0.62 28.43
C ARG A 506 -5.27 -1.88 27.96
N LEU A 507 -3.97 -1.96 28.11
CA LEU A 507 -3.27 -3.24 27.92
C LEU A 507 -3.69 -4.21 29.05
N GLY A 508 -4.01 -5.44 28.69
CA GLY A 508 -4.33 -6.48 29.68
C GLY A 508 -3.13 -6.78 30.58
N VAL A 509 -3.34 -6.81 31.89
CA VAL A 509 -2.29 -6.99 32.90
C VAL A 509 -1.47 -8.25 32.63
N ASN A 510 -2.11 -9.39 32.39
CA ASN A 510 -1.44 -10.65 32.08
C ASN A 510 -0.49 -10.56 30.87
N ARG A 511 -0.84 -9.75 29.88
CA ARG A 511 0.01 -9.53 28.70
C ARG A 511 1.24 -8.70 29.04
N VAL A 512 1.06 -7.63 29.81
CA VAL A 512 2.16 -6.77 30.26
C VAL A 512 3.13 -7.59 31.12
N GLU A 513 2.63 -8.35 32.08
CA GLU A 513 3.43 -9.23 32.92
C GLU A 513 4.21 -10.28 32.14
N ALA A 514 3.55 -10.96 31.19
CA ALA A 514 4.20 -11.95 30.33
C ALA A 514 5.33 -11.35 29.49
N ILE A 515 5.17 -10.14 28.94
CA ILE A 515 6.22 -9.46 28.18
C ILE A 515 7.34 -8.99 29.12
N CYS A 516 7.01 -8.45 30.29
CA CYS A 516 7.99 -7.97 31.26
C CYS A 516 8.82 -9.13 31.88
N ALA A 517 8.26 -10.33 31.95
CA ALA A 517 8.96 -11.52 32.44
C ALA A 517 9.98 -12.10 31.45
N ILE A 518 9.98 -11.65 30.18
CA ILE A 518 10.91 -12.14 29.17
C ILE A 518 12.35 -11.76 29.56
N PRO A 519 13.28 -12.75 29.67
CA PRO A 519 14.69 -12.46 29.95
C PRO A 519 15.36 -11.75 28.76
N LEU A 520 16.55 -11.23 28.99
CA LEU A 520 17.36 -10.57 27.95
C LEU A 520 17.60 -11.54 26.77
N PRO A 521 17.19 -11.19 25.52
CA PRO A 521 17.33 -12.06 24.36
C PRO A 521 18.78 -12.48 24.10
N ARG A 522 19.01 -13.75 23.86
CA ARG A 522 20.35 -14.34 23.59
C ARG A 522 20.73 -14.32 22.12
N ASN A 523 19.75 -14.22 21.23
CA ASN A 523 19.94 -14.28 19.80
C ASN A 523 18.92 -13.38 19.06
N HIS A 524 19.16 -13.17 17.76
CA HIS A 524 18.30 -12.31 16.91
C HIS A 524 16.85 -12.80 16.84
N GLN A 525 16.62 -14.09 16.98
CA GLN A 525 15.27 -14.65 16.91
C GLN A 525 14.47 -14.31 18.16
N GLU A 526 15.06 -14.46 19.33
CA GLU A 526 14.45 -14.08 20.61
C GLU A 526 14.19 -12.56 20.66
N LEU A 527 15.14 -11.75 20.14
CA LEU A 527 14.96 -10.32 20.04
C LEU A 527 13.81 -9.94 19.07
N ARG A 528 13.68 -10.62 17.92
CA ARG A 528 12.54 -10.43 17.00
C ARG A 528 11.22 -10.80 17.65
N SER A 529 11.18 -11.89 18.43
CA SER A 529 9.99 -12.31 19.15
C SER A 529 9.57 -11.27 20.20
N PHE A 530 10.53 -10.77 20.98
CA PHE A 530 10.30 -9.68 21.93
C PHE A 530 9.75 -8.42 21.24
N LEU A 531 10.45 -7.94 20.20
CA LEU A 531 10.02 -6.75 19.46
C LEU A 531 8.67 -6.94 18.76
N GLY A 532 8.34 -8.15 18.34
CA GLY A 532 7.01 -8.49 17.80
C GLY A 532 5.91 -8.36 18.85
N MET A 533 6.13 -8.86 20.05
CA MET A 533 5.16 -8.76 21.15
C MET A 533 4.98 -7.33 21.64
N VAL A 534 6.07 -6.60 21.86
CA VAL A 534 6.00 -5.19 22.26
C VAL A 534 5.44 -4.31 21.12
N GLY A 535 5.78 -4.63 19.86
CA GLY A 535 5.29 -3.95 18.67
C GLY A 535 3.78 -4.00 18.50
N TRP A 536 3.12 -5.05 19.00
CA TRP A 536 1.66 -5.11 19.08
C TRP A 536 1.11 -4.05 20.05
N CYS A 537 1.81 -3.77 21.14
CA CYS A 537 1.43 -2.77 22.13
C CYS A 537 1.83 -1.32 21.76
N ARG A 538 2.41 -1.09 20.61
CA ARG A 538 3.02 0.19 20.22
C ARG A 538 2.09 1.40 20.28
N LEU A 539 0.77 1.20 20.13
CA LEU A 539 -0.21 2.31 20.21
C LEU A 539 -0.34 2.88 21.63
N TRP A 540 0.07 2.13 22.66
CA TRP A 540 0.09 2.57 24.06
C TRP A 540 1.44 3.12 24.48
N ILE A 541 2.50 2.87 23.69
CA ILE A 541 3.85 3.28 24.04
C ILE A 541 4.21 4.55 23.27
N LEU A 542 4.35 5.61 24.03
CA LEU A 542 4.82 6.84 23.48
C LEU A 542 6.26 6.71 23.00
N ASN A 543 6.59 7.36 21.88
CA ASN A 543 7.92 7.33 21.28
C ASN A 543 8.51 5.92 21.07
N PHE A 544 7.63 4.92 20.89
CA PHE A 544 8.04 3.52 20.69
C PHE A 544 9.21 3.38 19.71
N GLY A 545 9.17 4.11 18.58
CA GLY A 545 10.20 4.03 17.55
C GLY A 545 11.57 4.54 18.04
N LEU A 546 11.60 5.58 18.88
CA LEU A 546 12.84 6.10 19.45
C LEU A 546 13.45 5.13 20.47
N ILE A 547 12.61 4.58 21.36
CA ILE A 547 13.06 3.62 22.38
C ILE A 547 13.54 2.33 21.74
N ALA A 548 12.78 1.80 20.75
CA ALA A 548 13.09 0.54 20.10
C ALA A 548 14.22 0.60 19.06
N LYS A 549 14.62 1.82 18.60
CA LYS A 549 15.60 2.01 17.52
C LYS A 549 16.91 1.25 17.75
N PRO A 550 17.58 1.30 18.92
CA PRO A 550 18.82 0.56 19.13
C PRO A 550 18.66 -0.94 19.01
N LEU A 551 17.47 -1.48 19.36
CA LEU A 551 17.19 -2.91 19.25
C LEU A 551 16.93 -3.35 17.80
N TYR A 552 16.27 -2.49 16.98
CA TYR A 552 16.13 -2.74 15.55
C TYR A 552 17.46 -2.63 14.81
N GLU A 553 18.36 -1.76 15.24
CA GLU A 553 19.73 -1.67 14.70
C GLU A 553 20.54 -2.91 15.05
N ALA A 554 20.42 -3.42 16.26
CA ALA A 554 21.06 -4.67 16.67
C ALA A 554 20.64 -5.88 15.81
N LEU A 555 19.43 -5.89 15.25
CA LEU A 555 18.96 -6.94 14.34
C LEU A 555 19.68 -6.94 12.97
N LYS A 556 20.32 -5.84 12.59
CA LYS A 556 21.04 -5.69 11.32
C LYS A 556 22.48 -6.18 11.42
N GLU A 557 23.02 -6.28 12.62
CA GLU A 557 24.38 -6.74 12.86
C GLU A 557 24.52 -8.28 12.67
N PRO A 558 25.69 -8.80 12.27
CA PRO A 558 25.89 -10.24 12.07
C PRO A 558 25.74 -11.06 13.37
N ARG A 559 26.08 -10.45 14.51
CA ARG A 559 25.96 -11.05 15.85
C ARG A 559 25.27 -10.08 16.79
N LEU A 560 24.38 -10.58 17.63
CA LEU A 560 23.71 -9.81 18.65
C LEU A 560 24.71 -9.46 19.77
N ASN A 561 24.96 -8.18 19.95
CA ASN A 561 25.79 -7.64 21.02
C ASN A 561 24.93 -6.74 21.93
N TRP A 562 25.12 -6.84 23.24
CA TRP A 562 24.38 -6.08 24.26
C TRP A 562 25.30 -5.02 24.89
N ASP A 563 25.32 -3.83 24.33
CA ASP A 563 25.92 -2.63 24.94
C ASP A 563 24.97 -2.00 25.99
N ARG A 564 25.42 -0.94 26.66
CA ARG A 564 24.65 -0.22 27.68
C ARG A 564 23.37 0.39 27.10
N GLN A 565 23.43 0.92 25.90
CA GLN A 565 22.30 1.58 25.24
C GLN A 565 21.21 0.58 24.86
N ARG A 566 21.56 -0.58 24.32
CA ARG A 566 20.60 -1.62 23.95
C ARG A 566 19.94 -2.26 25.17
N LYS A 567 20.71 -2.49 26.25
CA LYS A 567 20.14 -2.95 27.52
C LYS A 567 19.15 -1.95 28.07
N LYS A 568 19.53 -0.66 28.09
CA LYS A 568 18.63 0.42 28.50
C LYS A 568 17.35 0.43 27.64
N ALA A 569 17.46 0.41 26.32
CA ALA A 569 16.31 0.38 25.41
C ALA A 569 15.37 -0.82 25.67
N PHE A 570 15.93 -1.98 26.02
CA PHE A 570 15.15 -3.17 26.37
C PHE A 570 14.35 -2.96 27.67
N GLU A 571 14.97 -2.41 28.71
CA GLU A 571 14.29 -2.14 29.98
C GLU A 571 13.32 -0.95 29.86
N ASP A 572 13.69 0.11 29.11
CA ASP A 572 12.81 1.27 28.85
C ASP A 572 11.50 0.83 28.16
N LEU A 573 11.55 -0.13 27.22
CA LEU A 573 10.34 -0.68 26.60
C LEU A 573 9.46 -1.43 27.60
N LYS A 574 10.05 -2.20 28.51
CA LYS A 574 9.31 -2.89 29.58
C LYS A 574 8.69 -1.88 30.55
N GLN A 575 9.42 -0.85 30.90
CA GLN A 575 8.91 0.21 31.77
C GLN A 575 7.76 0.97 31.13
N ALA A 576 7.90 1.34 29.84
CA ALA A 576 6.85 2.00 29.07
C ALA A 576 5.57 1.14 28.95
N LEU A 577 5.69 -0.19 28.94
CA LEU A 577 4.53 -1.09 28.99
C LEU A 577 3.82 -1.07 30.33
N LYS A 578 4.56 -1.01 31.46
CA LYS A 578 3.99 -0.94 32.80
C LYS A 578 3.29 0.40 33.05
N GLU A 579 3.83 1.48 32.50
CA GLU A 579 3.31 2.85 32.61
C GLU A 579 2.30 3.21 31.49
N ALA A 580 1.96 2.26 30.63
CA ALA A 580 1.09 2.48 29.48
C ALA A 580 -0.28 3.06 29.90
N PRO A 581 -0.68 4.22 29.38
CA PRO A 581 -1.93 4.87 29.79
C PRO A 581 -3.16 4.14 29.23
N ALA A 582 -4.32 4.46 29.78
CA ALA A 582 -5.59 4.13 29.14
C ALA A 582 -5.77 5.00 27.88
N LEU A 583 -6.09 4.37 26.77
CA LEU A 583 -6.43 5.05 25.53
C LEU A 583 -7.95 5.14 25.36
N GLY A 584 -8.44 6.20 24.73
CA GLY A 584 -9.84 6.30 24.30
C GLY A 584 -10.18 5.25 23.24
N LEU A 585 -11.40 4.76 23.28
CA LEU A 585 -11.98 4.09 22.11
C LEU A 585 -12.26 5.14 21.05
N PRO A 586 -11.90 4.93 19.78
CA PRO A 586 -12.22 5.87 18.71
C PRO A 586 -13.73 6.04 18.57
N ASP A 587 -14.23 7.25 18.68
CA ASP A 587 -15.64 7.59 18.48
C ASP A 587 -15.82 8.25 17.11
N LEU A 588 -16.47 7.56 16.19
CA LEU A 588 -16.67 8.04 14.82
C LEU A 588 -17.72 9.19 14.74
N ASN A 589 -18.37 9.56 15.82
CA ASN A 589 -19.26 10.73 15.86
C ASN A 589 -18.50 12.03 16.19
N LYS A 590 -17.24 11.93 16.59
CA LYS A 590 -16.39 13.06 16.96
C LYS A 590 -15.23 13.21 15.98
N ASP A 591 -14.84 14.45 15.70
CA ASP A 591 -13.65 14.72 14.89
C ASP A 591 -12.37 14.32 15.65
N PHE A 592 -11.34 13.98 14.91
CA PHE A 592 -10.06 13.59 15.45
C PHE A 592 -9.05 14.73 15.37
N GLN A 593 -8.12 14.73 16.29
CA GLN A 593 -6.99 15.64 16.34
C GLN A 593 -5.70 14.84 16.25
N LEU A 594 -4.90 15.08 15.22
CA LEU A 594 -3.60 14.44 15.02
C LEU A 594 -2.49 15.46 15.24
N TYR A 595 -1.69 15.26 16.26
CA TYR A 595 -0.50 16.05 16.51
C TYR A 595 0.70 15.35 15.91
N VAL A 596 1.49 16.07 15.11
CA VAL A 596 2.61 15.51 14.33
C VAL A 596 3.90 16.20 14.71
N ASN A 597 4.95 15.40 14.91
CA ASN A 597 6.33 15.87 15.05
C ASN A 597 7.29 14.94 14.28
N GLU A 598 8.44 15.46 13.85
CA GLU A 598 9.54 14.69 13.28
C GLU A 598 10.76 14.80 14.20
N ARG A 599 11.31 13.66 14.64
CA ARG A 599 12.53 13.63 15.44
C ARG A 599 13.41 12.44 15.07
N GLN A 600 14.69 12.69 14.89
CA GLN A 600 15.69 11.64 14.61
C GLN A 600 15.29 10.69 13.44
N LYS A 601 14.66 11.26 12.39
CA LYS A 601 14.18 10.51 11.19
C LYS A 601 13.00 9.59 11.49
N LEU A 602 12.25 9.89 12.56
CA LEU A 602 11.02 9.19 12.94
C LEU A 602 9.86 10.19 12.91
N ALA A 603 8.76 9.77 12.29
CA ALA A 603 7.47 10.44 12.39
C ALA A 603 6.83 10.03 13.72
N LEU A 604 6.55 10.98 14.57
CA LEU A 604 5.92 10.80 15.87
C LEU A 604 4.57 11.53 15.89
N GLY A 605 3.54 10.90 16.43
CA GLY A 605 2.24 11.53 16.50
C GLY A 605 1.36 10.99 17.60
N VAL A 606 0.39 11.81 17.98
CA VAL A 606 -0.66 11.48 18.93
C VAL A 606 -2.00 11.74 18.25
N LEU A 607 -2.81 10.69 18.13
CA LEU A 607 -4.20 10.83 17.73
C LEU A 607 -5.06 10.96 18.98
N ALA A 608 -5.85 12.02 19.04
CA ALA A 608 -6.70 12.32 20.18
C ALA A 608 -8.12 12.70 19.74
N GLN A 609 -9.05 12.68 20.68
CA GLN A 609 -10.41 13.22 20.54
C GLN A 609 -10.76 14.10 21.75
N ARG A 610 -11.66 15.04 21.56
CA ARG A 610 -12.14 15.90 22.64
C ARG A 610 -13.04 15.13 23.61
N LEU A 611 -12.79 15.28 24.89
CA LEU A 611 -13.61 14.80 25.98
C LEU A 611 -13.91 16.00 26.90
N GLY A 612 -14.99 16.73 26.64
CA GLY A 612 -15.20 18.07 27.22
C GLY A 612 -14.08 19.04 26.82
N SER A 613 -13.44 19.67 27.78
CA SER A 613 -12.27 20.54 27.58
C SER A 613 -10.95 19.79 27.42
N TRP A 614 -10.92 18.49 27.72
CA TRP A 614 -9.72 17.66 27.68
C TRP A 614 -9.51 16.99 26.32
N LYS A 615 -8.28 16.65 26.03
CA LYS A 615 -7.89 15.83 24.85
C LYS A 615 -7.54 14.44 25.34
N ARG A 616 -8.31 13.45 24.89
CA ARG A 616 -8.11 12.05 25.23
C ARG A 616 -7.29 11.37 24.14
N PRO A 617 -6.13 10.78 24.41
CA PRO A 617 -5.37 10.05 23.41
C PRO A 617 -6.11 8.78 23.00
N VAL A 618 -6.19 8.55 21.71
CA VAL A 618 -6.72 7.34 21.06
C VAL A 618 -5.59 6.40 20.68
N GLY A 619 -4.44 6.94 20.33
CA GLY A 619 -3.24 6.16 20.04
C GLY A 619 -2.01 7.00 19.80
N TYR A 620 -0.87 6.41 20.11
CA TYR A 620 0.45 6.96 19.82
C TYR A 620 1.00 6.34 18.55
N PHE A 621 1.50 7.17 17.63
CA PHE A 621 2.12 6.71 16.40
C PHE A 621 3.62 6.96 16.43
N SER A 622 4.36 5.99 15.93
CA SER A 622 5.80 6.12 15.74
C SER A 622 6.20 5.30 14.51
N LYS A 623 6.69 5.97 13.48
CA LYS A 623 7.06 5.36 12.19
C LYS A 623 8.40 5.88 11.71
N GLN A 624 9.26 4.98 11.25
CA GLN A 624 10.53 5.37 10.64
C GLN A 624 10.27 5.92 9.24
N LEU A 625 10.90 7.07 8.93
CA LEU A 625 10.94 7.60 7.58
C LEU A 625 11.70 6.64 6.67
N ASP A 626 11.35 6.60 5.40
CA ASP A 626 12.11 5.81 4.42
C ASP A 626 13.52 6.39 4.24
N ALA A 627 14.43 5.57 3.71
CA ALA A 627 15.85 5.91 3.60
C ALA A 627 16.12 7.20 2.78
N VAL A 628 15.24 7.52 1.83
CA VAL A 628 15.35 8.74 1.01
C VAL A 628 14.91 9.95 1.83
N SER A 629 13.69 9.96 2.34
CA SER A 629 13.14 11.08 3.10
C SER A 629 13.87 11.31 4.43
N ALA A 630 14.39 10.26 5.05
CA ALA A 630 15.23 10.38 6.25
C ALA A 630 16.49 11.24 6.04
N GLY A 631 16.83 11.44 4.78
CA GLY A 631 17.96 12.26 4.38
C GLY A 631 17.62 13.70 4.02
N TRP A 632 16.37 14.10 4.00
CA TRP A 632 15.96 15.46 3.64
C TRP A 632 16.13 16.46 4.79
N PRO A 633 16.06 17.76 4.48
CA PRO A 633 15.94 18.80 5.49
C PRO A 633 14.81 18.53 6.50
N SER A 634 14.95 19.06 7.73
CA SER A 634 13.98 18.83 8.82
C SER A 634 12.55 19.21 8.40
N CYS A 635 12.37 20.37 7.75
CA CYS A 635 11.05 20.84 7.30
C CYS A 635 10.43 19.90 6.24
N LEU A 636 11.23 19.36 5.31
CA LEU A 636 10.76 18.37 4.32
C LEU A 636 10.52 16.99 4.95
N ARG A 637 11.29 16.59 5.97
CA ARG A 637 11.00 15.39 6.75
C ARG A 637 9.68 15.53 7.50
N ALA A 638 9.35 16.73 7.99
CA ALA A 638 8.07 17.01 8.63
C ALA A 638 6.89 16.85 7.67
N VAL A 639 7.04 17.24 6.38
CA VAL A 639 6.02 16.96 5.34
C VAL A 639 5.78 15.45 5.22
N THR A 640 6.86 14.67 5.08
CA THR A 640 6.74 13.21 4.98
C THR A 640 6.16 12.58 6.23
N ALA A 641 6.57 13.05 7.41
CA ALA A 641 6.05 12.58 8.69
C ALA A 641 4.54 12.81 8.78
N THR A 642 4.08 13.98 8.36
CA THR A 642 2.65 14.34 8.32
C THR A 642 1.86 13.39 7.42
N VAL A 643 2.32 13.15 6.20
CA VAL A 643 1.68 12.22 5.26
C VAL A 643 1.60 10.80 5.83
N ILE A 644 2.71 10.28 6.36
CA ILE A 644 2.77 8.92 6.93
C ILE A 644 1.79 8.80 8.10
N LEU A 645 1.73 9.80 8.98
CA LEU A 645 0.89 9.73 10.17
C LEU A 645 -0.59 9.92 9.86
N ILE A 646 -0.96 10.72 8.86
CA ILE A 646 -2.34 10.79 8.36
C ILE A 646 -2.77 9.42 7.84
N GLN A 647 -1.93 8.74 7.06
CA GLN A 647 -2.23 7.38 6.56
C GLN A 647 -2.38 6.35 7.69
N GLU A 648 -1.60 6.46 8.76
CA GLU A 648 -1.76 5.59 9.94
C GLU A 648 -3.02 5.95 10.73
N ALA A 649 -3.33 7.24 10.90
CA ALA A 649 -4.51 7.71 11.61
C ALA A 649 -5.80 7.27 10.90
N ARG A 650 -5.85 7.33 9.57
CA ARG A 650 -6.99 6.89 8.76
C ARG A 650 -7.42 5.45 9.00
N LYS A 651 -6.52 4.59 9.45
CA LYS A 651 -6.87 3.22 9.85
C LYS A 651 -7.79 3.17 11.08
N LEU A 652 -7.80 4.23 11.88
CA LEU A 652 -8.65 4.35 13.07
C LEU A 652 -9.81 5.33 12.89
N THR A 653 -9.63 6.36 12.07
CA THR A 653 -10.65 7.40 11.85
C THR A 653 -11.69 7.00 10.81
N LEU A 654 -11.39 6.02 9.95
CA LEU A 654 -12.29 5.47 8.92
C LEU A 654 -12.95 6.54 8.03
N GLY A 655 -12.19 7.58 7.64
CA GLY A 655 -12.68 8.69 6.80
C GLY A 655 -13.34 9.83 7.57
N ARG A 656 -13.34 9.81 8.92
CA ARG A 656 -13.79 10.93 9.73
C ARG A 656 -12.77 12.07 9.69
N LYS A 657 -13.25 13.32 9.84
CA LYS A 657 -12.43 14.52 9.81
C LYS A 657 -11.28 14.46 10.81
N ILE A 658 -10.07 14.83 10.35
CA ILE A 658 -8.83 14.89 11.14
C ILE A 658 -8.29 16.32 11.08
N GLU A 659 -8.28 17.01 12.21
CA GLU A 659 -7.51 18.25 12.37
C GLU A 659 -6.05 17.88 12.63
N VAL A 660 -5.15 18.22 11.72
CA VAL A 660 -3.73 17.86 11.80
C VAL A 660 -2.91 19.07 12.24
N PHE A 661 -2.32 18.97 13.42
CA PHE A 661 -1.51 20.03 14.02
C PHE A 661 -0.03 19.75 13.79
N VAL A 662 0.66 20.68 13.12
CA VAL A 662 2.06 20.56 12.75
C VAL A 662 2.84 21.83 13.10
N PRO A 663 4.12 21.74 13.52
CA PRO A 663 4.95 22.89 13.84
C PRO A 663 5.61 23.53 12.59
N HIS A 664 5.33 23.06 11.40
CA HIS A 664 5.95 23.49 10.14
C HIS A 664 4.90 23.93 9.12
N MET A 665 5.30 24.81 8.20
CA MET A 665 4.48 25.26 7.07
C MET A 665 4.43 24.18 5.97
N VAL A 666 3.84 23.02 6.28
CA VAL A 666 3.89 21.80 5.47
C VAL A 666 3.44 22.03 4.03
N LEU A 667 2.32 22.74 3.81
CA LEU A 667 1.81 23.01 2.46
C LEU A 667 2.73 23.96 1.69
N ALA A 668 3.16 25.05 2.30
CA ALA A 668 4.08 26.01 1.67
C ALA A 668 5.41 25.35 1.27
N VAL A 669 5.97 24.53 2.16
CA VAL A 669 7.21 23.77 1.91
C VAL A 669 7.00 22.77 0.78
N LEU A 670 5.85 22.09 0.73
CA LEU A 670 5.54 21.15 -0.35
C LEU A 670 5.41 21.87 -1.69
N GLU A 671 4.70 22.98 -1.75
CA GLU A 671 4.42 23.71 -3.00
C GLU A 671 5.67 24.39 -3.56
N GLN A 672 6.45 25.05 -2.71
CA GLN A 672 7.58 25.85 -3.18
C GLN A 672 8.88 25.04 -3.34
N LYS A 673 9.13 24.08 -2.46
CA LYS A 673 10.38 23.30 -2.46
C LYS A 673 10.20 21.83 -2.80
N GLY A 674 8.96 21.31 -2.76
CA GLY A 674 8.68 19.90 -3.03
C GLY A 674 9.15 19.44 -4.40
N GLY A 675 8.98 20.27 -5.44
CA GLY A 675 9.39 19.94 -6.80
C GLY A 675 10.88 19.64 -6.98
N HIS A 676 11.74 20.20 -6.14
CA HIS A 676 13.18 19.97 -6.14
C HIS A 676 13.61 18.69 -5.39
N TRP A 677 12.89 18.31 -4.34
CA TRP A 677 13.28 17.23 -3.43
C TRP A 677 12.50 15.94 -3.64
N LEU A 678 11.27 16.04 -4.13
CA LEU A 678 10.36 14.91 -4.31
C LEU A 678 10.35 14.44 -5.77
N SER A 679 10.23 13.14 -5.94
CA SER A 679 9.87 12.61 -7.27
C SER A 679 8.44 13.02 -7.61
N SER A 680 8.12 13.15 -8.90
CA SER A 680 6.78 13.52 -9.38
C SER A 680 5.67 12.63 -8.76
N SER A 681 5.94 11.33 -8.61
CA SER A 681 5.00 10.40 -7.98
C SER A 681 4.77 10.69 -6.49
N ARG A 682 5.83 11.06 -5.74
CA ARG A 682 5.69 11.44 -4.33
C ARG A 682 5.00 12.79 -4.18
N MET A 683 5.35 13.72 -5.04
CA MET A 683 4.73 15.05 -5.04
C MET A 683 3.22 14.94 -5.19
N LEU A 684 2.77 14.19 -6.21
CA LEU A 684 1.35 13.95 -6.45
C LEU A 684 0.68 13.24 -5.27
N GLN A 685 1.31 12.19 -4.73
CA GLN A 685 0.77 11.48 -3.57
C GLN A 685 0.63 12.38 -2.35
N TYR A 686 1.59 13.27 -2.10
CA TYR A 686 1.56 14.17 -0.96
C TYR A 686 0.53 15.27 -1.14
N GLN A 687 0.41 15.83 -2.35
CA GLN A 687 -0.65 16.79 -2.69
C GLN A 687 -2.05 16.18 -2.51
N ALA A 688 -2.26 14.95 -3.01
CA ALA A 688 -3.52 14.26 -2.86
C ALA A 688 -3.91 14.02 -1.38
N ILE A 689 -2.94 13.74 -0.50
CA ILE A 689 -3.23 13.47 0.92
C ILE A 689 -3.40 14.76 1.73
N LEU A 690 -2.62 15.79 1.42
CA LEU A 690 -2.55 16.99 2.24
C LEU A 690 -3.51 18.10 1.80
N ARG A 691 -3.92 18.12 0.52
CA ARG A 691 -4.72 19.22 -0.06
C ARG A 691 -6.07 18.77 -0.63
N GLU A 692 -6.11 17.62 -1.31
CA GLU A 692 -7.26 17.22 -2.14
C GLU A 692 -8.30 16.40 -1.36
N GLN A 693 -8.12 16.19 -0.07
CA GLN A 693 -9.02 15.33 0.71
C GLN A 693 -9.74 16.12 1.78
N ASP A 694 -11.06 16.08 1.75
CA ASP A 694 -11.96 16.81 2.62
C ASP A 694 -11.90 16.39 4.10
N ASP A 695 -11.34 15.19 4.37
CA ASP A 695 -11.22 14.65 5.73
C ASP A 695 -9.99 15.18 6.49
N VAL A 696 -9.12 15.98 5.86
CA VAL A 696 -7.86 16.48 6.45
C VAL A 696 -7.86 18.01 6.49
N ASP A 697 -7.73 18.56 7.70
CA ASP A 697 -7.60 19.99 7.94
C ASP A 697 -6.24 20.28 8.61
N LEU A 698 -5.32 20.86 7.85
CA LEU A 698 -3.97 21.17 8.32
C LEU A 698 -3.94 22.50 9.07
N LYS A 699 -3.47 22.46 10.32
CA LYS A 699 -3.31 23.63 11.20
C LYS A 699 -1.87 23.74 11.66
N MET A 700 -1.31 24.92 11.51
CA MET A 700 -0.03 25.23 12.10
C MET A 700 -0.23 25.54 13.58
N THR A 701 0.62 25.03 14.45
CA THR A 701 0.55 25.31 15.88
C THR A 701 1.90 25.79 16.40
N ASN A 702 1.85 26.93 17.08
CA ASN A 702 3.01 27.44 17.84
C ASN A 702 2.92 26.99 19.31
N HIS A 703 1.83 26.34 19.71
CA HIS A 703 1.68 25.80 21.05
C HIS A 703 2.38 24.46 21.16
N ILE A 704 2.84 24.14 22.35
CA ILE A 704 3.51 22.89 22.68
C ILE A 704 2.63 21.73 22.18
N ASN A 705 3.16 21.00 21.21
CA ASN A 705 2.51 19.84 20.64
C ASN A 705 2.43 18.75 21.73
N PRO A 706 1.27 18.14 22.01
CA PRO A 706 1.16 17.03 22.94
C PRO A 706 2.11 15.86 22.63
N ALA A 707 2.54 15.70 21.38
CA ALA A 707 3.58 14.75 21.01
C ALA A 707 4.98 15.13 21.56
N GLU A 708 5.17 16.35 22.03
CA GLU A 708 6.41 16.86 22.65
C GLU A 708 6.33 16.91 24.16
N PHE A 709 5.15 17.00 24.75
CA PHE A 709 4.95 17.09 26.22
C PHE A 709 5.55 15.94 27.02
N LEU A 710 5.98 14.93 26.36
CA LEU A 710 6.47 13.72 26.97
C LEU A 710 8.00 13.67 26.95
N ARG A 711 8.64 14.84 26.87
CA ARG A 711 10.06 15.05 27.21
C ARG A 711 10.18 15.38 28.69
N SER A 712 11.03 14.64 29.36
CA SER A 712 11.48 14.94 30.72
C SER A 712 12.54 16.05 30.80
N GLU A 713 12.89 16.68 29.68
CA GLU A 713 13.86 17.78 29.59
C GLU A 713 13.23 18.93 28.83
N GLN A 714 12.96 20.00 29.55
CA GLN A 714 12.54 21.29 29.03
C GLN A 714 13.71 21.91 28.25
N GLU A 715 13.72 21.72 26.94
CA GLU A 715 14.31 22.71 26.07
C GLU A 715 13.18 23.67 25.70
N GLU A 716 13.27 24.89 26.25
CA GLU A 716 12.36 25.97 25.90
C GLU A 716 12.37 26.22 24.42
N GLY A 717 11.19 26.26 23.84
CA GLY A 717 10.75 26.84 22.61
C GLY A 717 11.77 27.01 21.50
N GLU A 718 11.80 26.12 20.53
CA GLU A 718 12.18 26.55 19.19
C GLU A 718 11.15 27.58 18.73
N LEU A 719 11.59 28.82 18.68
CA LEU A 719 10.89 29.93 18.05
C LEU A 719 10.43 29.51 16.65
N ALA A 720 9.26 29.99 16.25
CA ALA A 720 8.73 29.81 14.89
C ALA A 720 9.84 30.20 13.89
N HIS A 721 10.39 29.21 13.19
CA HIS A 721 11.43 29.41 12.18
C HIS A 721 10.76 29.51 10.80
N ASP A 722 11.33 30.33 9.90
CA ASP A 722 10.95 30.29 8.50
C ASP A 722 11.50 29.02 7.85
N CYS A 723 10.58 28.09 7.54
CA CYS A 723 10.95 26.81 6.92
C CYS A 723 11.62 26.99 5.54
N MET A 724 11.32 28.07 4.83
CA MET A 724 11.88 28.35 3.51
C MET A 724 13.31 28.84 3.65
N GLU A 725 13.54 29.79 4.55
CA GLU A 725 14.86 30.32 4.86
C GLU A 725 15.80 29.24 5.37
N VAL A 726 15.33 28.37 6.28
CA VAL A 726 16.12 27.24 6.80
C VAL A 726 16.52 26.27 5.69
N ILE A 727 15.61 25.94 4.73
CA ILE A 727 15.95 25.07 3.61
C ILE A 727 16.98 25.73 2.69
N GLU A 728 16.87 27.03 2.45
CA GLU A 728 17.79 27.77 1.58
C GLU A 728 19.17 27.96 2.22
N GLN A 729 19.24 28.41 3.47
CA GLN A 729 20.49 28.70 4.13
C GLN A 729 21.32 27.47 4.50
N VAL A 730 20.68 26.40 4.96
CA VAL A 730 21.40 25.22 5.47
C VAL A 730 21.89 24.29 4.36
N TYR A 731 21.24 24.28 3.20
CA TYR A 731 21.51 23.29 2.15
C TYR A 731 21.99 23.83 0.82
N ALA A 732 22.13 25.15 0.66
CA ALA A 732 22.80 25.72 -0.48
C ALA A 732 24.31 25.40 -0.44
N SER A 733 24.88 25.04 -1.59
CA SER A 733 26.34 24.83 -1.69
C SER A 733 27.16 26.13 -1.46
N ARG A 734 26.49 27.27 -1.64
CA ARG A 734 26.98 28.61 -1.39
C ARG A 734 25.80 29.52 -1.00
N ILE A 735 25.94 30.33 0.04
CA ILE A 735 24.83 31.11 0.66
C ILE A 735 24.21 32.12 -0.31
N ASP A 736 25.02 32.75 -1.19
CA ASP A 736 24.57 33.75 -2.19
C ASP A 736 24.26 33.18 -3.55
N LEU A 737 24.26 31.85 -3.71
CA LEU A 737 23.92 31.17 -4.97
C LEU A 737 22.42 31.30 -5.26
N LYS A 738 22.10 31.87 -6.43
CA LYS A 738 20.71 32.06 -6.90
C LYS A 738 20.46 31.29 -8.21
N ASP A 739 19.19 31.12 -8.52
CA ASP A 739 18.67 30.51 -9.77
C ASP A 739 17.93 31.53 -10.67
N VAL A 740 18.03 32.83 -10.31
CA VAL A 740 17.45 33.96 -11.07
C VAL A 740 18.57 34.79 -11.62
N PRO A 741 18.56 35.16 -12.94
CA PRO A 741 19.64 35.87 -13.58
C PRO A 741 19.95 37.20 -12.88
N MET A 742 21.24 37.45 -12.72
CA MET A 742 21.76 38.67 -12.13
C MET A 742 21.80 39.77 -13.20
N GLU A 743 21.44 40.99 -12.82
CA GLU A 743 21.60 42.16 -13.64
C GLU A 743 23.10 42.55 -13.79
N ASN A 744 23.55 42.86 -14.99
CA ASN A 744 24.94 43.24 -15.33
C ASN A 744 26.02 42.25 -14.87
N PRO A 745 25.98 40.97 -15.30
CA PRO A 745 27.07 40.03 -15.07
C PRO A 745 28.27 40.39 -15.98
N ASP A 746 29.47 40.07 -15.43
CA ASP A 746 30.70 40.21 -16.27
C ASP A 746 30.73 39.16 -17.37
N TRP A 747 30.14 37.97 -17.09
CA TRP A 747 30.04 36.88 -18.05
C TRP A 747 28.65 36.21 -18.00
N GLU A 748 28.19 35.84 -19.17
CA GLU A 748 27.04 34.98 -19.37
C GLU A 748 27.48 33.75 -20.16
N LEU A 749 27.49 32.60 -19.47
CA LEU A 749 28.01 31.33 -19.97
C LEU A 749 26.91 30.29 -20.11
N PHE A 750 27.09 29.43 -21.10
CA PHE A 750 26.25 28.25 -21.32
C PHE A 750 27.11 27.03 -21.31
N THR A 751 26.67 25.98 -20.65
CA THR A 751 27.44 24.72 -20.50
C THR A 751 26.61 23.53 -20.87
N ASP A 752 27.23 22.59 -21.59
CA ASP A 752 26.69 21.29 -21.89
C ASP A 752 27.78 20.21 -21.81
N GLY A 753 27.34 18.96 -21.62
CA GLY A 753 28.19 17.78 -21.61
C GLY A 753 27.54 16.61 -22.34
N SER A 754 28.09 16.23 -23.48
CA SER A 754 27.55 15.19 -24.33
C SER A 754 28.30 13.85 -24.22
N SER A 755 27.65 12.76 -24.61
CA SER A 755 28.36 11.49 -24.88
C SER A 755 27.61 10.65 -25.90
N PHE A 756 28.36 10.06 -26.84
CA PHE A 756 27.85 9.15 -27.85
C PHE A 756 28.69 7.87 -27.91
N VAL A 757 28.20 6.86 -28.58
CA VAL A 757 28.89 5.58 -28.75
C VAL A 757 29.16 5.38 -30.25
N GLU A 758 30.41 5.27 -30.60
CA GLU A 758 30.86 4.97 -31.94
C GLU A 758 31.79 3.74 -31.92
N SER A 759 31.54 2.82 -32.83
CA SER A 759 32.31 1.55 -32.93
C SER A 759 32.52 0.79 -31.60
N GLY A 760 31.47 0.85 -30.71
CA GLY A 760 31.50 0.18 -29.41
C GLY A 760 32.26 0.94 -28.31
N THR A 761 32.88 2.06 -28.62
CA THR A 761 33.60 2.92 -27.67
C THR A 761 32.74 4.15 -27.35
N ARG A 762 32.62 4.50 -26.06
CA ARG A 762 31.91 5.70 -25.66
C ARG A 762 32.85 6.88 -25.65
N TYR A 763 32.54 7.89 -26.42
CA TYR A 763 33.18 9.21 -26.42
C TYR A 763 32.32 10.21 -25.68
N ALA A 764 32.92 11.21 -25.10
CA ALA A 764 32.25 12.27 -24.39
C ALA A 764 33.06 13.57 -24.48
N GLY A 765 32.37 14.68 -24.42
CA GLY A 765 32.99 16.02 -24.42
C GLY A 765 32.18 16.97 -23.54
N TYR A 766 32.70 18.16 -23.32
CA TYR A 766 31.98 19.25 -22.72
C TYR A 766 32.31 20.56 -23.45
N ALA A 767 31.39 21.48 -23.36
CA ALA A 767 31.59 22.85 -23.88
C ALA A 767 31.18 23.91 -22.85
N VAL A 768 31.89 25.02 -22.86
CA VAL A 768 31.56 26.24 -22.15
C VAL A 768 31.60 27.36 -23.22
N VAL A 769 30.46 28.01 -23.42
CA VAL A 769 30.31 29.03 -24.50
C VAL A 769 29.64 30.27 -23.94
N THR A 770 29.83 31.40 -24.67
CA THR A 770 28.94 32.58 -24.58
C THR A 770 27.79 32.42 -25.58
N ALA A 771 26.90 33.38 -25.72
CA ALA A 771 25.85 33.31 -26.71
C ALA A 771 26.37 33.22 -28.17
N THR A 772 27.61 33.61 -28.42
CA THR A 772 28.20 33.76 -29.75
C THR A 772 29.54 33.09 -29.94
N THR A 773 30.29 32.81 -28.88
CA THR A 773 31.67 32.32 -28.98
C THR A 773 31.91 31.13 -28.04
N VAL A 774 32.77 30.20 -28.50
CA VAL A 774 33.24 29.06 -27.66
C VAL A 774 34.38 29.57 -26.79
N VAL A 775 34.21 29.42 -25.47
CA VAL A 775 35.21 29.75 -24.43
C VAL A 775 36.14 28.57 -24.19
N GLU A 776 35.59 27.41 -23.97
CA GLU A 776 36.35 26.18 -23.84
C GLU A 776 35.52 24.99 -24.35
N ALA A 777 36.14 24.10 -25.12
CA ALA A 777 35.57 22.81 -25.49
C ALA A 777 36.66 21.74 -25.48
N LYS A 778 36.40 20.58 -24.82
CA LYS A 778 37.40 19.51 -24.69
C LYS A 778 36.76 18.13 -24.73
N ALA A 779 37.39 17.24 -25.45
CA ALA A 779 37.10 15.80 -25.36
C ALA A 779 37.55 15.25 -24.01
N LEU A 780 36.74 14.34 -23.47
CA LEU A 780 37.00 13.62 -22.21
C LEU A 780 37.50 12.20 -22.47
N THR A 781 38.03 11.57 -21.46
CA THR A 781 38.52 10.19 -21.52
C THR A 781 37.43 9.24 -22.02
N PRO A 782 37.73 8.32 -22.97
CA PRO A 782 36.77 7.32 -23.44
C PRO A 782 36.13 6.57 -22.27
N GLY A 783 34.84 6.27 -22.39
CA GLY A 783 34.02 5.66 -21.32
C GLY A 783 33.33 6.65 -20.39
N THR A 784 33.58 7.95 -20.51
CA THR A 784 32.87 8.99 -19.75
C THR A 784 31.39 9.04 -20.14
N SER A 785 30.49 9.17 -19.17
CA SER A 785 29.05 9.30 -19.41
C SER A 785 28.65 10.76 -19.57
N ALA A 786 27.52 11.03 -20.24
CA ALA A 786 26.97 12.41 -20.37
C ALA A 786 26.84 13.10 -19.02
N GLN A 787 26.25 12.48 -18.01
CA GLN A 787 26.13 13.07 -16.67
C GLN A 787 27.48 13.48 -16.04
N ARG A 788 28.54 12.73 -16.29
CA ARG A 788 29.89 13.08 -15.83
C ARG A 788 30.43 14.27 -16.62
N ALA A 789 30.19 14.29 -17.91
CA ALA A 789 30.60 15.39 -18.77
C ALA A 789 29.91 16.70 -18.40
N GLU A 790 28.60 16.65 -18.09
CA GLU A 790 27.81 17.80 -17.63
C GLU A 790 28.36 18.40 -16.31
N ILE A 791 28.71 17.55 -15.33
CA ILE A 791 29.33 18.03 -14.08
C ILE A 791 30.67 18.70 -14.37
N ILE A 792 31.48 18.11 -15.25
CA ILE A 792 32.78 18.67 -15.63
C ILE A 792 32.59 20.01 -16.37
N GLY A 793 31.65 20.09 -17.31
CA GLY A 793 31.34 21.32 -18.03
C GLY A 793 30.97 22.47 -17.09
N LEU A 794 30.05 22.23 -16.16
CA LEU A 794 29.65 23.24 -15.15
C LEU A 794 30.82 23.61 -14.21
N THR A 795 31.61 22.60 -13.79
CA THR A 795 32.82 22.87 -12.97
C THR A 795 33.81 23.78 -13.70
N ARG A 796 34.03 23.54 -15.00
CA ARG A 796 34.93 24.35 -15.81
C ARG A 796 34.41 25.78 -15.99
N ALA A 797 33.11 25.96 -16.23
CA ALA A 797 32.49 27.29 -16.32
C ALA A 797 32.71 28.11 -15.04
N LEU A 798 32.54 27.49 -13.87
CA LEU A 798 32.78 28.12 -12.59
C LEU A 798 34.25 28.48 -12.39
N MET A 799 35.18 27.60 -12.73
CA MET A 799 36.64 27.85 -12.62
C MET A 799 37.09 28.97 -13.56
N LEU A 800 36.60 29.00 -14.80
CA LEU A 800 36.92 30.07 -15.75
C LEU A 800 36.39 31.44 -15.30
N SER A 801 35.35 31.42 -14.47
CA SER A 801 34.71 32.63 -13.93
C SER A 801 35.30 33.08 -12.57
N SER A 802 36.46 32.58 -12.18
CA SER A 802 37.12 32.95 -10.93
C SER A 802 37.27 34.47 -10.81
N GLY A 803 36.81 35.06 -9.68
CA GLY A 803 36.85 36.48 -9.38
C GLY A 803 35.91 37.37 -10.20
N LYS A 804 34.92 36.77 -10.94
CA LYS A 804 33.97 37.51 -11.78
C LYS A 804 32.54 37.30 -11.32
N LYS A 805 31.65 38.19 -11.72
CA LYS A 805 30.19 38.02 -11.58
C LYS A 805 29.65 37.27 -12.81
N VAL A 806 29.08 36.11 -12.61
CA VAL A 806 28.72 35.23 -13.73
C VAL A 806 27.30 34.69 -13.62
N ASN A 807 26.59 34.72 -14.75
CA ASN A 807 25.37 33.97 -15.00
C ASN A 807 25.75 32.72 -15.82
N ILE A 808 25.45 31.53 -15.30
CA ILE A 808 25.71 30.25 -15.96
C ILE A 808 24.38 29.53 -16.23
N TRP A 809 24.19 29.13 -17.50
CA TRP A 809 23.05 28.35 -17.94
C TRP A 809 23.46 26.92 -18.24
N THR A 810 22.70 25.97 -17.74
CA THR A 810 22.88 24.52 -18.01
C THR A 810 21.56 23.85 -18.24
N ASP A 811 21.47 22.93 -19.17
CA ASP A 811 20.28 22.08 -19.36
C ASP A 811 20.35 20.77 -18.55
N SER A 812 21.48 20.54 -17.88
CA SER A 812 21.63 19.43 -16.97
C SER A 812 20.88 19.63 -15.65
N LYS A 813 19.71 19.02 -15.52
CA LYS A 813 19.01 18.94 -14.21
C LYS A 813 19.86 18.30 -13.13
N TYR A 814 20.77 17.39 -13.51
CA TYR A 814 21.61 16.70 -12.56
C TYR A 814 22.69 17.63 -12.00
N ALA A 815 23.44 18.31 -12.86
CA ALA A 815 24.47 19.26 -12.43
C ALA A 815 23.87 20.44 -11.65
N PHE A 816 22.75 21.01 -12.12
CA PHE A 816 21.96 22.02 -11.41
C PHE A 816 21.53 21.53 -10.02
N GLY A 817 20.95 20.31 -9.93
CA GLY A 817 20.52 19.72 -8.66
C GLY A 817 21.68 19.44 -7.70
N VAL A 818 22.88 19.11 -8.19
CA VAL A 818 24.06 18.94 -7.34
C VAL A 818 24.46 20.28 -6.70
N VAL A 819 24.48 21.35 -7.47
CA VAL A 819 24.93 22.66 -6.95
C VAL A 819 23.90 23.28 -6.00
N HIS A 820 22.62 23.27 -6.34
CA HIS A 820 21.58 23.96 -5.58
C HIS A 820 20.95 23.13 -4.45
N ILE A 821 21.00 21.79 -4.53
CA ILE A 821 20.13 20.96 -3.69
C ILE A 821 20.89 19.86 -2.97
N HIS A 822 21.61 19.00 -3.70
CA HIS A 822 22.09 17.75 -3.17
C HIS A 822 23.56 17.76 -2.73
N GLY A 823 24.38 18.62 -3.33
CA GLY A 823 25.83 18.56 -3.20
C GLY A 823 26.33 18.79 -1.78
N ALA A 824 25.90 19.86 -1.13
CA ALA A 824 26.26 20.17 0.25
C ALA A 824 25.82 19.02 1.18
N LEU A 825 24.59 18.54 1.01
CA LEU A 825 24.05 17.43 1.78
C LEU A 825 24.83 16.12 1.58
N TRP A 826 25.26 15.83 0.36
CA TRP A 826 26.07 14.65 0.08
C TRP A 826 27.47 14.77 0.66
N LYS A 827 28.08 15.97 0.63
CA LYS A 827 29.38 16.27 1.24
C LYS A 827 29.34 16.01 2.75
N GLU A 828 28.32 16.50 3.46
CA GLU A 828 28.12 16.27 4.90
C GLU A 828 27.93 14.77 5.25
N ARG A 829 27.31 14.00 4.37
CA ARG A 829 27.11 12.55 4.55
C ARG A 829 28.29 11.69 4.12
N GLY A 830 29.44 12.27 3.86
CA GLY A 830 30.60 11.53 3.36
C GLY A 830 30.43 10.98 1.95
N LEU A 831 29.55 11.63 1.13
CA LEU A 831 29.26 11.25 -0.26
C LEU A 831 28.69 9.83 -0.38
N LEU A 832 27.79 9.47 0.54
CA LEU A 832 27.03 8.24 0.54
C LEU A 832 25.59 8.46 0.06
N ASN A 833 25.05 7.53 -0.71
CA ASN A 833 23.61 7.52 -1.09
C ASN A 833 22.74 7.04 0.10
N SER A 834 21.41 7.01 -0.10
CA SER A 834 20.45 6.55 0.91
C SER A 834 20.64 5.08 1.36
N GLN A 835 21.38 4.29 0.61
CA GLN A 835 21.69 2.88 0.90
C GLN A 835 23.06 2.70 1.57
N GLY A 836 23.80 3.79 1.84
CA GLY A 836 25.13 3.75 2.42
C GLY A 836 26.24 3.38 1.44
N THR A 837 25.97 3.36 0.13
CA THR A 837 26.99 3.14 -0.91
C THR A 837 27.51 4.49 -1.43
N ALA A 838 28.77 4.52 -1.88
CA ALA A 838 29.37 5.72 -2.42
C ALA A 838 28.61 6.26 -3.63
N ILE A 839 28.43 7.58 -3.67
CA ILE A 839 27.76 8.27 -4.79
C ILE A 839 28.64 8.15 -6.04
N LYS A 840 28.01 7.88 -7.17
CA LYS A 840 28.67 7.88 -8.46
C LYS A 840 29.21 9.30 -8.78
N TYR A 841 30.39 9.39 -9.34
CA TYR A 841 31.10 10.64 -9.66
C TYR A 841 31.48 11.51 -8.45
N ARG A 842 31.83 10.85 -7.35
CA ARG A 842 32.23 11.50 -6.09
C ARG A 842 33.30 12.59 -6.26
N THR A 843 34.33 12.33 -7.08
CA THR A 843 35.46 13.21 -7.32
C THR A 843 35.01 14.49 -8.06
N GLU A 844 34.19 14.31 -9.09
CA GLU A 844 33.66 15.39 -9.90
C GLU A 844 32.69 16.27 -9.13
N ILE A 845 31.85 15.67 -8.26
CA ILE A 845 30.92 16.38 -7.38
C ILE A 845 31.70 17.23 -6.38
N LEU A 846 32.77 16.71 -5.77
CA LEU A 846 33.61 17.50 -4.87
C LEU A 846 34.26 18.67 -5.61
N ALA A 847 34.81 18.45 -6.79
CA ALA A 847 35.40 19.49 -7.61
C ALA A 847 34.38 20.59 -7.98
N LEU A 848 33.15 20.22 -8.27
CA LEU A 848 32.05 21.15 -8.56
C LEU A 848 31.71 22.00 -7.33
N LEU A 849 31.59 21.39 -6.16
CA LEU A 849 31.29 22.08 -4.90
C LEU A 849 32.43 23.00 -4.43
N ASP A 850 33.67 22.70 -4.78
CA ASP A 850 34.81 23.59 -4.50
C ASP A 850 34.90 24.71 -5.55
N ALA A 851 34.57 24.43 -6.80
CA ALA A 851 34.57 25.43 -7.89
C ALA A 851 33.49 26.52 -7.73
N VAL A 852 32.35 26.19 -7.12
CA VAL A 852 31.23 27.14 -6.93
C VAL A 852 31.62 28.36 -6.09
N HIS A 853 32.70 28.28 -5.29
CA HIS A 853 33.22 29.36 -4.47
C HIS A 853 34.24 30.29 -5.18
N GLN A 854 34.65 29.95 -6.42
CA GLN A 854 35.67 30.70 -7.12
C GLN A 854 35.18 32.04 -7.75
N PRO A 855 33.99 32.12 -8.32
CA PRO A 855 33.44 33.40 -8.79
C PRO A 855 33.18 34.38 -7.65
N GLU A 856 33.28 35.70 -7.92
CA GLU A 856 32.90 36.75 -6.94
C GLU A 856 31.41 36.62 -6.61
N LYS A 857 30.54 36.57 -7.65
CA LYS A 857 29.10 36.28 -7.56
C LYS A 857 28.72 35.25 -8.63
N VAL A 858 27.85 34.33 -8.30
CA VAL A 858 27.44 33.30 -9.24
C VAL A 858 25.94 33.05 -9.18
N VAL A 859 25.38 32.90 -10.36
CA VAL A 859 24.01 32.41 -10.56
C VAL A 859 24.08 31.23 -11.51
N VAL A 860 23.49 30.11 -11.14
CA VAL A 860 23.38 28.93 -12.00
C VAL A 860 21.90 28.68 -12.27
N MET A 861 21.54 28.72 -13.54
CA MET A 861 20.16 28.61 -14.02
C MET A 861 19.97 27.36 -14.88
N HIS A 862 18.78 26.78 -14.79
CA HIS A 862 18.41 25.66 -15.63
C HIS A 862 17.63 26.14 -16.85
N VAL A 863 18.09 25.76 -18.05
CA VAL A 863 17.40 25.95 -19.32
C VAL A 863 16.90 24.61 -19.86
N ARG A 864 15.81 24.60 -20.62
CA ARG A 864 15.36 23.37 -21.28
C ARG A 864 16.23 23.14 -22.53
N GLY A 865 16.81 21.94 -22.64
CA GLY A 865 17.58 21.53 -23.83
C GLY A 865 16.73 21.48 -25.11
N HIS A 866 17.40 21.58 -26.25
CA HIS A 866 16.84 21.41 -27.61
C HIS A 866 15.60 22.25 -27.96
N GLN A 867 15.47 23.47 -27.41
CA GLN A 867 14.36 24.37 -27.74
C GLN A 867 14.60 25.06 -29.09
N LYS A 868 13.51 25.25 -29.85
CA LYS A 868 13.53 25.92 -31.17
C LYS A 868 13.21 27.41 -31.10
N GLU A 869 12.97 27.94 -29.91
CA GLU A 869 12.62 29.35 -29.71
C GLU A 869 13.78 30.28 -30.04
N GLU A 870 13.47 31.50 -30.53
CA GLU A 870 14.45 32.53 -30.78
C GLU A 870 14.70 33.34 -29.52
N GLY A 871 15.98 33.53 -29.17
CA GLY A 871 16.40 34.27 -27.97
C GLY A 871 17.86 33.97 -27.62
N LYS A 872 18.52 34.93 -27.02
CA LYS A 872 19.94 34.87 -26.64
C LYS A 872 20.27 33.63 -25.80
N ILE A 873 19.39 33.27 -24.86
CA ILE A 873 19.55 32.11 -23.97
C ILE A 873 19.51 30.81 -24.75
N TYR A 874 18.53 30.67 -25.66
CA TYR A 874 18.39 29.47 -26.48
C TYR A 874 19.48 29.35 -27.54
N GLN A 875 20.00 30.48 -28.06
CA GLN A 875 21.14 30.49 -28.99
C GLN A 875 22.41 29.98 -28.28
N GLY A 876 22.69 30.51 -27.09
CA GLY A 876 23.84 30.08 -26.30
C GLY A 876 23.75 28.58 -25.94
N ASN A 877 22.59 28.09 -25.48
CA ASN A 877 22.44 26.66 -25.18
C ASN A 877 22.61 25.78 -26.42
N ARG A 878 22.05 26.15 -27.56
CA ARG A 878 22.27 25.43 -28.83
C ARG A 878 23.73 25.41 -29.27
N LEU A 879 24.46 26.50 -29.06
CA LEU A 879 25.89 26.54 -29.32
C LEU A 879 26.65 25.59 -28.40
N ALA A 880 26.28 25.50 -27.12
CA ALA A 880 26.85 24.54 -26.16
C ALA A 880 26.57 23.09 -26.57
N ASP A 881 25.30 22.75 -26.89
CA ASP A 881 24.87 21.43 -27.37
C ASP A 881 25.68 20.95 -28.62
N ILE A 882 25.86 21.84 -29.61
CA ILE A 882 26.56 21.51 -30.87
C ILE A 882 28.08 21.34 -30.62
N THR A 883 28.64 22.08 -29.69
CA THR A 883 30.05 22.15 -29.42
C THR A 883 30.54 21.03 -28.50
N ALA A 884 29.68 20.56 -27.56
CA ALA A 884 29.98 19.51 -26.60
C ALA A 884 30.02 18.12 -27.27
#